data_8cdc01630c32f9ac75b35457e5e8c6f6
#
_entry.id   8cdc01630c32f9ac75b35457e5e8c6f6
#
_cell.length_a   1.000
_cell.length_b   1.000
_cell.length_c   1.000
_cell.angle_alpha   90.00
_cell.angle_beta   90.00
_cell.angle_gamma   90.00
#
_symmetry.space_group_name_H-M   'P 1'
#
loop_
_entity.id
_entity.type
_entity.pdbx_description
1 polymer ?
#
loop_
_entity_poly.entity_id
_entity_poly.type
_entity_poly.pdbx_seq_one_letter_code
_entity_poly.pdbx_strand_id
1 'polypeptide(L)'
;MKIKPLLGHLLCLKTQNRTLNIMKVTIFLTFFCTFPLFASTGKAQNAVIELPSNAVTVETLFSEIEKQTDYLVVYSNRELNVKNIVTLSKKKAKVSDILKELLKSSNLKYEHTNNYIVFSKKNDETNVTQQTKKKVTGTVMDKNGEAIIGASVLEKGTTNGTITDIDGRFSLEVGAKATLVISYIGYVDQNIAIGNKSMVSIILQEDSQTLEEVVVIGYGTQKKVNLTGSVASINSEVIENVPASNLSNALSGRLAGVNITQTAGKPGGGSSVSIRADGTWNSTAPLYVIDGVVRDKFAFDGLDASEVENLSVLKDGASAAIYGSRAANGVILVTTKKGKIGKPTINYTGSIGISEATKIPDMFNAYEQALYTNEALRNQLVPEGDMQYYAEDELEYYKNHSYDWMDETWKSPVVTRHSLNVNGGNDKVRYFIGGNYYYETGSFDNLNFKKYSIRSNIDANITKDLKVSLNLSMDTRNDHKPYWKWDNDNDNMNNLYNGLLRRGLFAPYIDGKPNGTYLAWHPMEVINGNSGYNKKRYSNYEINVALQYDVPFIKGLSLKLTYNKYERHTFIKQFSRPYDLYVFKTTGSHNHIQTNELDYVKTRDDGDFLYEKYNNDNSYQLNAMVTYNNTFGKHDINALFVYEQYEGTTDWMDGQRNYFISSAVDQLFAGSSDPKNSTLNGKGSESGRLSYVGRLGYTYDNKYLLEASFRYDGSVNFDPKHRWGFFPSASAAWRISEENFFKNNVRFIDYLKLRASIGLLGNDAVGGWQWMQRYNLNTGAYFGSLSNGVSADVIPNTEITSVSYTHLT
;
A
#
# COMPACT_ATOMS: atom_id res chain seq x y z
N MET A 1 47.09 10.33 -40.15
CA MET A 1 47.16 8.88 -40.26
C MET A 1 45.90 8.26 -39.71
N LYS A 2 45.14 7.51 -40.51
CA LYS A 2 43.73 7.08 -40.22
C LYS A 2 43.72 5.92 -39.24
N ILE A 3 43.01 6.04 -38.12
CA ILE A 3 42.46 4.87 -37.38
C ILE A 3 41.08 5.29 -36.84
N LYS A 4 40.05 4.95 -37.55
CA LYS A 4 38.68 4.65 -37.13
C LYS A 4 38.03 3.94 -38.33
N PRO A 5 37.49 2.74 -38.20
CA PRO A 5 36.22 2.48 -37.58
C PRO A 5 36.09 1.02 -37.07
N LEU A 6 36.35 0.76 -35.83
CA LEU A 6 36.03 -0.56 -35.27
C LEU A 6 35.07 -0.51 -34.07
N LEU A 7 34.85 0.68 -33.51
CA LEU A 7 33.94 0.83 -32.36
C LEU A 7 32.45 0.96 -32.73
N GLY A 8 32.15 1.34 -33.99
CA GLY A 8 30.77 1.51 -34.45
C GLY A 8 29.98 0.20 -34.61
N HIS A 9 30.67 -0.87 -35.03
CA HIS A 9 30.03 -2.17 -35.27
C HIS A 9 29.70 -2.94 -33.96
N LEU A 10 30.51 -2.77 -32.92
CA LEU A 10 30.26 -3.43 -31.64
C LEU A 10 29.09 -2.79 -30.83
N LEU A 11 28.83 -1.51 -30.99
CA LEU A 11 27.69 -0.82 -30.37
C LEU A 11 26.37 -1.12 -31.09
N CYS A 12 26.38 -1.35 -32.41
CA CYS A 12 25.17 -1.71 -33.17
C CYS A 12 24.72 -3.15 -32.90
N LEU A 13 25.62 -4.09 -32.65
CA LEU A 13 25.27 -5.47 -32.29
C LEU A 13 24.74 -5.60 -30.85
N LYS A 14 25.15 -4.72 -29.94
CA LYS A 14 24.63 -4.71 -28.54
C LYS A 14 23.24 -4.12 -28.43
N THR A 15 22.89 -3.16 -29.30
CA THR A 15 21.53 -2.59 -29.34
C THR A 15 20.51 -3.52 -29.99
N GLN A 16 20.91 -4.28 -31.03
CA GLN A 16 20.02 -5.26 -31.64
C GLN A 16 19.67 -6.43 -30.72
N ASN A 17 20.61 -6.91 -29.90
CA ASN A 17 20.30 -7.94 -28.90
C ASN A 17 19.42 -7.42 -27.75
N ARG A 18 19.50 -6.15 -27.38
CA ARG A 18 18.66 -5.56 -26.35
C ARG A 18 17.22 -5.37 -26.83
N THR A 19 17.01 -4.90 -28.04
CA THR A 19 15.67 -4.78 -28.66
C THR A 19 15.05 -6.16 -28.94
N LEU A 20 15.83 -7.16 -29.35
CA LEU A 20 15.34 -8.53 -29.52
C LEU A 20 14.96 -9.19 -28.19
N ASN A 21 15.70 -8.92 -27.12
CA ASN A 21 15.34 -9.44 -25.77
C ASN A 21 14.14 -8.71 -25.19
N ILE A 22 14.02 -7.40 -25.38
CA ILE A 22 12.80 -6.64 -25.01
C ILE A 22 11.59 -7.15 -25.81
N MET A 23 11.76 -7.38 -27.13
CA MET A 23 10.69 -7.93 -27.97
C MET A 23 10.29 -9.36 -27.55
N LYS A 24 11.23 -10.22 -27.17
CA LYS A 24 10.94 -11.56 -26.62
C LYS A 24 10.20 -11.50 -25.29
N VAL A 25 10.58 -10.59 -24.38
CA VAL A 25 9.90 -10.39 -23.09
C VAL A 25 8.51 -9.77 -23.31
N THR A 26 8.37 -8.85 -24.24
CA THR A 26 7.06 -8.24 -24.59
C THR A 26 6.14 -9.25 -25.26
N ILE A 27 6.66 -10.10 -26.17
CA ILE A 27 5.89 -11.21 -26.79
C ILE A 27 5.51 -12.26 -25.73
N PHE A 28 6.40 -12.57 -24.79
CA PHE A 28 6.10 -13.49 -23.68
C PHE A 28 5.01 -12.91 -22.74
N LEU A 29 5.10 -11.63 -22.41
CA LEU A 29 4.09 -10.93 -21.59
C LEU A 29 2.75 -10.77 -22.32
N THR A 30 2.75 -10.46 -23.63
CA THR A 30 1.50 -10.39 -24.42
C THR A 30 0.88 -11.78 -24.61
N PHE A 31 1.68 -12.82 -24.74
CA PHE A 31 1.17 -14.20 -24.79
C PHE A 31 0.52 -14.63 -23.46
N PHE A 32 1.04 -14.15 -22.34
CA PHE A 32 0.47 -14.41 -21.00
C PHE A 32 -0.82 -13.62 -20.73
N CYS A 33 -0.98 -12.44 -21.36
CA CYS A 33 -2.20 -11.61 -21.21
C CYS A 33 -3.33 -11.99 -22.19
N THR A 34 -3.06 -12.79 -23.24
CA THR A 34 -4.05 -13.16 -24.25
C THR A 34 -4.59 -14.58 -24.10
N PHE A 35 -4.30 -15.29 -22.99
CA PHE A 35 -4.99 -16.52 -22.67
C PHE A 35 -6.44 -16.20 -22.30
N PRO A 36 -7.42 -16.43 -23.20
CA PRO A 36 -8.81 -16.37 -22.82
C PRO A 36 -9.09 -17.51 -21.85
N LEU A 37 -9.60 -17.19 -20.68
CA LEU A 37 -10.22 -18.14 -19.76
C LEU A 37 -11.46 -18.74 -20.45
N PHE A 38 -11.26 -19.73 -21.29
CA PHE A 38 -12.35 -20.63 -21.67
C PHE A 38 -12.56 -21.64 -20.55
N ALA A 39 -13.53 -21.36 -19.71
CA ALA A 39 -14.16 -22.40 -18.91
C ALA A 39 -14.82 -23.39 -19.87
N SER A 40 -14.13 -24.46 -20.22
CA SER A 40 -14.73 -25.60 -20.95
C SER A 40 -15.52 -26.44 -19.96
N THR A 41 -16.83 -26.27 -19.99
CA THR A 41 -17.79 -27.23 -19.38
C THR A 41 -17.57 -28.63 -19.92
N GLY A 42 -17.47 -29.61 -19.01
CA GLY A 42 -17.18 -31.03 -19.21
C GLY A 42 -17.79 -31.69 -20.43
N LYS A 43 -16.94 -32.01 -21.40
CA LYS A 43 -17.16 -33.00 -22.46
C LYS A 43 -15.94 -33.94 -22.66
N ALA A 44 -15.27 -34.26 -21.60
CA ALA A 44 -14.00 -35.00 -21.64
C ALA A 44 -14.16 -36.52 -21.93
N GLN A 45 -15.32 -37.15 -21.69
CA GLN A 45 -15.52 -38.58 -21.90
C GLN A 45 -15.62 -39.03 -23.38
N ASN A 46 -15.67 -38.11 -24.32
CA ASN A 46 -15.92 -38.42 -25.75
C ASN A 46 -14.74 -38.08 -26.68
N ALA A 47 -13.54 -37.79 -26.13
CA ALA A 47 -12.37 -37.53 -26.97
C ALA A 47 -12.02 -38.73 -27.85
N VAL A 48 -11.88 -38.49 -29.18
CA VAL A 48 -11.51 -39.50 -30.18
C VAL A 48 -10.07 -39.30 -30.55
N ILE A 49 -9.27 -40.37 -30.46
CA ILE A 49 -7.83 -40.34 -30.85
C ILE A 49 -7.60 -41.25 -32.06
N GLU A 50 -6.52 -41.01 -32.80
CA GLU A 50 -6.09 -41.81 -33.94
C GLU A 50 -4.69 -42.38 -33.69
N LEU A 51 -4.55 -43.68 -33.76
CA LEU A 51 -3.34 -44.42 -33.47
C LEU A 51 -2.49 -44.67 -34.74
N PRO A 52 -1.18 -44.74 -34.65
CA PRO A 52 -0.30 -44.98 -35.80
C PRO A 52 -0.52 -46.38 -36.42
N SER A 53 -0.94 -47.40 -35.62
CA SER A 53 -1.20 -48.77 -36.03
C SER A 53 -2.29 -49.39 -35.15
N ASN A 54 -2.96 -50.46 -35.61
CA ASN A 54 -3.89 -51.23 -34.78
C ASN A 54 -3.17 -52.09 -33.71
N ALA A 55 -1.90 -52.37 -33.88
CA ALA A 55 -1.03 -53.03 -32.89
C ALA A 55 0.04 -52.02 -32.44
N VAL A 56 -0.06 -51.55 -31.19
CA VAL A 56 0.84 -50.55 -30.58
C VAL A 56 1.23 -51.01 -29.18
N THR A 57 2.42 -50.54 -28.71
CA THR A 57 2.77 -50.76 -27.29
C THR A 57 1.86 -49.93 -26.39
N VAL A 58 1.68 -50.36 -25.14
CA VAL A 58 0.92 -49.60 -24.14
C VAL A 58 1.54 -48.21 -23.93
N GLU A 59 2.84 -48.10 -24.00
CA GLU A 59 3.59 -46.80 -23.90
C GLU A 59 3.21 -45.86 -25.06
N THR A 60 3.19 -46.37 -26.29
CA THR A 60 2.78 -45.60 -27.47
C THR A 60 1.32 -45.20 -27.38
N LEU A 61 0.43 -46.09 -26.89
CA LEU A 61 -0.97 -45.80 -26.67
C LEU A 61 -1.18 -44.64 -25.68
N PHE A 62 -0.50 -44.69 -24.54
CA PHE A 62 -0.58 -43.64 -23.54
C PHE A 62 -0.03 -42.30 -24.04
N SER A 63 1.12 -42.32 -24.73
CA SER A 63 1.69 -41.14 -25.36
C SER A 63 0.77 -40.48 -26.39
N GLU A 64 0.02 -41.31 -27.18
CA GLU A 64 -0.95 -40.78 -28.14
C GLU A 64 -2.22 -40.22 -27.46
N ILE A 65 -2.67 -40.81 -26.33
CA ILE A 65 -3.73 -40.22 -25.51
C ILE A 65 -3.31 -38.85 -24.97
N GLU A 66 -2.11 -38.74 -24.40
CA GLU A 66 -1.58 -37.45 -23.84
C GLU A 66 -1.32 -36.39 -24.92
N LYS A 67 -0.91 -36.79 -26.13
CA LYS A 67 -0.65 -35.87 -27.24
C LYS A 67 -1.92 -35.30 -27.89
N GLN A 68 -2.99 -36.15 -27.99
CA GLN A 68 -4.18 -35.81 -28.74
C GLN A 68 -5.37 -35.39 -27.85
N THR A 69 -5.15 -35.41 -26.49
CA THR A 69 -6.18 -35.03 -25.51
C THR A 69 -5.55 -34.27 -24.34
N ASP A 70 -6.36 -33.66 -23.49
CA ASP A 70 -5.90 -33.01 -22.23
C ASP A 70 -5.71 -34.02 -21.08
N TYR A 71 -5.77 -35.32 -21.35
CA TYR A 71 -5.57 -36.35 -20.33
C TYR A 71 -4.09 -36.67 -20.10
N LEU A 72 -3.74 -36.82 -18.82
CA LEU A 72 -2.46 -37.36 -18.35
C LEU A 72 -2.70 -38.75 -17.79
N VAL A 73 -1.88 -39.72 -18.20
CA VAL A 73 -2.03 -41.12 -17.79
C VAL A 73 -1.07 -41.45 -16.66
N VAL A 74 -1.61 -41.88 -15.52
CA VAL A 74 -0.83 -42.22 -14.31
C VAL A 74 -0.93 -43.74 -14.09
N TYR A 75 0.25 -44.40 -14.04
CA TYR A 75 0.35 -45.84 -13.81
C TYR A 75 1.61 -46.21 -13.03
N SER A 76 1.62 -47.39 -12.43
CA SER A 76 2.80 -47.94 -11.76
C SER A 76 3.53 -48.94 -12.65
N ASN A 77 4.80 -48.75 -12.92
CA ASN A 77 5.66 -49.66 -13.70
C ASN A 77 5.80 -51.05 -13.06
N ARG A 78 5.38 -51.24 -11.81
CA ARG A 78 5.33 -52.55 -11.12
C ARG A 78 4.05 -53.32 -11.46
N GLU A 79 3.02 -52.66 -11.89
CA GLU A 79 1.69 -53.23 -12.10
C GLU A 79 1.30 -53.35 -13.58
N LEU A 80 1.90 -52.49 -14.45
CA LEU A 80 1.66 -52.45 -15.87
C LEU A 80 2.95 -52.49 -16.67
N ASN A 81 3.17 -53.54 -17.47
CA ASN A 81 4.29 -53.60 -18.38
C ASN A 81 3.96 -52.80 -19.67
N VAL A 82 4.49 -51.62 -19.78
CA VAL A 82 4.24 -50.67 -20.89
C VAL A 82 4.80 -51.12 -22.24
N LYS A 83 5.67 -52.12 -22.25
CA LYS A 83 6.23 -52.71 -23.51
C LYS A 83 5.34 -53.74 -24.14
N ASN A 84 4.25 -54.16 -23.48
CA ASN A 84 3.29 -55.09 -24.04
C ASN A 84 2.60 -54.49 -25.26
N ILE A 85 2.45 -55.28 -26.32
CA ILE A 85 1.71 -54.89 -27.53
C ILE A 85 0.22 -55.18 -27.32
N VAL A 86 -0.58 -54.16 -27.54
CA VAL A 86 -2.07 -54.27 -27.52
C VAL A 86 -2.58 -54.13 -28.95
N THR A 87 -3.40 -55.10 -29.38
CA THR A 87 -4.05 -55.05 -30.67
C THR A 87 -5.49 -54.55 -30.48
N LEU A 88 -5.79 -53.41 -31.08
CA LEU A 88 -7.09 -52.76 -30.98
C LEU A 88 -7.89 -52.97 -32.24
N SER A 89 -9.21 -53.09 -32.09
CA SER A 89 -10.14 -53.35 -33.19
C SER A 89 -10.26 -52.23 -34.20
N LYS A 90 -9.94 -50.97 -33.82
CA LYS A 90 -10.03 -49.80 -34.69
C LYS A 90 -8.85 -48.86 -34.44
N LYS A 91 -8.32 -48.28 -35.54
CA LYS A 91 -7.24 -47.31 -35.52
C LYS A 91 -7.70 -45.93 -34.97
N LYS A 92 -8.98 -45.60 -35.13
CA LYS A 92 -9.59 -44.36 -34.65
C LYS A 92 -10.80 -44.68 -33.80
N ALA A 93 -10.75 -44.36 -32.51
CA ALA A 93 -11.81 -44.64 -31.55
C ALA A 93 -11.81 -43.67 -30.37
N LYS A 94 -12.86 -43.70 -29.56
CA LYS A 94 -12.93 -42.91 -28.31
C LYS A 94 -11.95 -43.47 -27.28
N VAL A 95 -11.32 -42.60 -26.50
CA VAL A 95 -10.39 -42.97 -25.41
C VAL A 95 -11.04 -43.99 -24.46
N SER A 96 -12.30 -43.77 -24.08
CA SER A 96 -13.04 -44.71 -23.23
C SER A 96 -13.16 -46.12 -23.79
N ASP A 97 -13.31 -46.26 -25.10
CA ASP A 97 -13.47 -47.55 -25.77
C ASP A 97 -12.12 -48.27 -25.91
N ILE A 98 -11.07 -47.52 -26.22
CA ILE A 98 -9.68 -48.01 -26.27
C ILE A 98 -9.23 -48.51 -24.89
N LEU A 99 -9.52 -47.75 -23.82
CA LEU A 99 -9.19 -48.16 -22.44
C LEU A 99 -9.96 -49.40 -22.00
N LYS A 100 -11.23 -49.53 -22.39
CA LYS A 100 -12.02 -50.78 -22.14
C LYS A 100 -11.44 -51.97 -22.85
N GLU A 101 -10.95 -51.82 -24.08
CA GLU A 101 -10.32 -52.87 -24.84
C GLU A 101 -8.95 -53.28 -24.25
N LEU A 102 -8.14 -52.35 -23.80
CA LEU A 102 -6.91 -52.59 -23.06
C LEU A 102 -7.13 -53.40 -21.77
N LEU A 103 -8.23 -53.13 -21.06
CA LEU A 103 -8.53 -53.78 -19.78
C LEU A 103 -9.16 -55.19 -19.92
N LYS A 104 -9.63 -55.57 -21.09
CA LYS A 104 -10.18 -56.96 -21.34
C LYS A 104 -9.14 -58.03 -21.13
N SER A 105 -7.88 -57.72 -21.34
CA SER A 105 -6.76 -58.67 -21.25
C SER A 105 -5.86 -58.42 -20.03
N SER A 106 -6.24 -57.52 -19.11
CA SER A 106 -5.44 -57.15 -17.95
C SER A 106 -6.25 -57.15 -16.66
N ASN A 107 -5.63 -57.51 -15.52
CA ASN A 107 -6.26 -57.46 -14.19
C ASN A 107 -6.16 -56.06 -13.56
N LEU A 108 -6.47 -55.00 -14.36
CA LEU A 108 -6.38 -53.60 -13.98
C LEU A 108 -7.76 -52.94 -14.10
N LYS A 109 -8.00 -51.90 -13.33
CA LYS A 109 -9.07 -50.93 -13.46
C LYS A 109 -8.49 -49.51 -13.67
N TYR A 110 -9.28 -48.63 -14.28
CA TYR A 110 -8.92 -47.23 -14.35
C TYR A 110 -10.01 -46.35 -13.72
N GLU A 111 -9.63 -45.24 -13.18
CA GLU A 111 -10.52 -44.23 -12.64
C GLU A 111 -10.18 -42.86 -13.25
N HIS A 112 -11.19 -42.05 -13.49
CA HIS A 112 -11.05 -40.68 -13.93
C HIS A 112 -11.09 -39.71 -12.72
N THR A 113 -10.03 -38.94 -12.54
CA THR A 113 -10.02 -37.89 -11.53
C THR A 113 -9.53 -36.60 -12.21
N ASN A 114 -10.43 -35.65 -12.48
CA ASN A 114 -10.17 -34.45 -13.30
C ASN A 114 -9.56 -34.80 -14.67
N ASN A 115 -8.39 -34.31 -15.03
CA ASN A 115 -7.68 -34.63 -16.28
C ASN A 115 -6.74 -35.84 -16.17
N TYR A 116 -6.82 -36.65 -15.11
CA TYR A 116 -5.96 -37.79 -14.90
C TYR A 116 -6.73 -39.08 -15.12
N ILE A 117 -6.13 -40.05 -15.88
CA ILE A 117 -6.54 -41.43 -16.01
C ILE A 117 -5.57 -42.25 -15.16
N VAL A 118 -6.05 -42.77 -14.01
CA VAL A 118 -5.22 -43.51 -13.05
C VAL A 118 -5.51 -44.98 -13.16
N PHE A 119 -4.48 -45.78 -13.46
CA PHE A 119 -4.55 -47.24 -13.50
C PHE A 119 -4.17 -47.85 -12.14
N SER A 120 -4.99 -48.80 -11.65
CA SER A 120 -4.75 -49.57 -10.44
C SER A 120 -5.18 -51.03 -10.64
N LYS A 121 -4.61 -51.93 -9.81
CA LYS A 121 -4.90 -53.36 -9.87
C LYS A 121 -6.37 -53.61 -9.44
N LYS A 122 -7.09 -54.51 -10.17
CA LYS A 122 -8.32 -55.08 -9.69
C LYS A 122 -7.98 -55.96 -8.50
N ASN A 123 -8.26 -55.55 -7.28
CA ASN A 123 -8.18 -56.46 -6.14
C ASN A 123 -9.31 -57.46 -6.31
N ASP A 124 -8.96 -58.79 -6.28
CA ASP A 124 -9.94 -59.83 -6.06
C ASP A 124 -10.69 -59.47 -4.79
N GLU A 125 -12.02 -59.51 -4.85
CA GLU A 125 -12.90 -59.37 -3.71
C GLU A 125 -12.68 -60.59 -2.79
N THR A 126 -11.63 -60.57 -1.99
CA THR A 126 -11.50 -61.41 -0.81
C THR A 126 -11.87 -60.54 0.37
N ASN A 127 -13.15 -60.64 0.80
CA ASN A 127 -13.64 -60.32 2.14
C ASN A 127 -12.95 -59.14 2.81
N VAL A 128 -13.17 -57.91 2.37
CA VAL A 128 -13.20 -56.75 3.28
C VAL A 128 -14.50 -56.97 4.06
N THR A 129 -14.37 -57.51 5.28
CA THR A 129 -15.39 -57.39 6.31
C THR A 129 -15.91 -55.98 6.24
N GLN A 130 -17.20 -55.87 5.90
CA GLN A 130 -17.97 -54.63 5.96
C GLN A 130 -17.70 -54.08 7.38
N GLN A 131 -16.76 -53.10 7.52
CA GLN A 131 -16.65 -52.35 8.73
C GLN A 131 -17.99 -51.61 8.82
N THR A 132 -18.86 -52.09 9.68
CA THR A 132 -20.13 -51.49 10.02
C THR A 132 -19.87 -50.05 10.38
N LYS A 133 -20.17 -49.11 9.45
CA LYS A 133 -20.15 -47.70 9.73
C LYS A 133 -21.12 -47.44 10.86
N LYS A 134 -20.66 -46.83 11.92
CA LYS A 134 -21.43 -46.50 13.10
C LYS A 134 -21.76 -45.01 13.06
N LYS A 135 -23.02 -44.68 13.21
CA LYS A 135 -23.44 -43.27 13.38
C LYS A 135 -23.06 -42.81 14.78
N VAL A 136 -22.19 -41.79 14.86
CA VAL A 136 -21.77 -41.13 16.09
C VAL A 136 -22.39 -39.75 16.11
N THR A 137 -23.02 -39.41 17.24
CA THR A 137 -23.56 -38.10 17.50
C THR A 137 -22.82 -37.51 18.70
N GLY A 138 -22.75 -36.17 18.81
CA GLY A 138 -22.14 -35.55 19.97
C GLY A 138 -22.41 -34.07 20.05
N THR A 139 -21.95 -33.46 21.12
CA THR A 139 -22.00 -32.03 21.36
C THR A 139 -20.59 -31.51 21.64
N VAL A 140 -20.27 -30.34 21.10
CA VAL A 140 -19.04 -29.61 21.33
C VAL A 140 -19.36 -28.33 22.08
N MET A 141 -18.77 -28.17 23.26
CA MET A 141 -18.99 -27.05 24.19
C MET A 141 -17.65 -26.47 24.61
N ASP A 142 -17.69 -25.24 25.13
CA ASP A 142 -16.54 -24.64 25.81
C ASP A 142 -16.49 -25.06 27.29
N LYS A 143 -15.50 -24.57 28.05
CA LYS A 143 -15.35 -24.81 29.50
C LYS A 143 -16.49 -24.25 30.34
N ASN A 144 -17.26 -23.28 29.85
CA ASN A 144 -18.38 -22.65 30.54
C ASN A 144 -19.72 -23.33 30.21
N GLY A 145 -19.71 -24.33 29.31
CA GLY A 145 -20.89 -25.06 28.87
C GLY A 145 -21.62 -24.38 27.70
N GLU A 146 -21.04 -23.36 27.07
CA GLU A 146 -21.60 -22.74 25.87
C GLU A 146 -21.34 -23.60 24.63
N ALA A 147 -22.32 -23.70 23.73
CA ALA A 147 -22.25 -24.49 22.51
C ALA A 147 -21.27 -23.85 21.51
N ILE A 148 -20.33 -24.61 20.96
CA ILE A 148 -19.42 -24.15 19.93
C ILE A 148 -20.01 -24.44 18.56
N ILE A 149 -20.47 -23.39 17.87
CA ILE A 149 -21.12 -23.44 16.56
C ILE A 149 -20.04 -23.48 15.45
N GLY A 150 -20.17 -24.39 14.48
CA GLY A 150 -19.24 -24.47 13.34
C GLY A 150 -17.91 -25.14 13.64
N ALA A 151 -17.75 -25.82 14.77
CA ALA A 151 -16.57 -26.64 15.04
C ALA A 151 -16.44 -27.76 14.01
N SER A 152 -15.25 -27.94 13.45
CA SER A 152 -14.95 -29.01 12.50
C SER A 152 -14.77 -30.33 13.25
N VAL A 153 -15.46 -31.38 12.79
CA VAL A 153 -15.36 -32.76 13.32
C VAL A 153 -14.96 -33.67 12.18
N LEU A 154 -13.73 -34.16 12.16
CA LEU A 154 -13.14 -34.94 11.08
C LEU A 154 -12.70 -36.33 11.55
N GLU A 155 -12.94 -37.38 10.78
CA GLU A 155 -12.37 -38.71 11.02
C GLU A 155 -10.88 -38.69 10.63
N LYS A 156 -9.99 -38.95 11.59
CA LYS A 156 -8.54 -38.85 11.43
C LYS A 156 -8.02 -39.70 10.28
N GLY A 157 -7.29 -39.07 9.36
CA GLY A 157 -6.69 -39.71 8.20
C GLY A 157 -7.63 -39.92 7.02
N THR A 158 -8.86 -39.35 7.06
CA THR A 158 -9.84 -39.37 5.97
C THR A 158 -10.36 -37.96 5.63
N THR A 159 -11.13 -37.83 4.58
CA THR A 159 -11.89 -36.62 4.23
C THR A 159 -13.33 -36.65 4.79
N ASN A 160 -13.69 -37.67 5.60
CA ASN A 160 -15.00 -37.82 6.19
C ASN A 160 -15.15 -36.89 7.40
N GLY A 161 -16.03 -35.90 7.32
CA GLY A 161 -16.19 -34.90 8.39
C GLY A 161 -17.52 -34.15 8.30
N THR A 162 -17.82 -33.43 9.37
CA THR A 162 -19.00 -32.54 9.51
C THR A 162 -18.63 -31.32 10.35
N ILE A 163 -19.58 -30.37 10.46
CA ILE A 163 -19.46 -29.22 11.37
C ILE A 163 -20.60 -29.26 12.39
N THR A 164 -20.40 -28.61 13.54
CA THR A 164 -21.44 -28.50 14.58
C THR A 164 -22.50 -27.48 14.20
N ASP A 165 -23.74 -27.73 14.58
CA ASP A 165 -24.90 -26.85 14.42
C ASP A 165 -24.95 -25.73 15.49
N ILE A 166 -26.07 -24.96 15.53
CA ILE A 166 -26.29 -23.83 16.46
C ILE A 166 -26.35 -24.26 17.93
N ASP A 167 -26.64 -25.55 18.21
CA ASP A 167 -26.65 -26.12 19.55
C ASP A 167 -25.31 -26.84 19.86
N GLY A 168 -24.28 -26.70 19.01
CA GLY A 168 -23.01 -27.40 19.12
C GLY A 168 -23.06 -28.89 18.80
N ARG A 169 -24.17 -29.39 18.20
CA ARG A 169 -24.36 -30.82 17.93
C ARG A 169 -23.80 -31.20 16.56
N PHE A 170 -23.29 -32.45 16.49
CA PHE A 170 -22.87 -33.06 15.23
C PHE A 170 -23.35 -34.49 15.08
N SER A 171 -23.38 -34.96 13.84
CA SER A 171 -23.65 -36.35 13.49
C SER A 171 -22.74 -36.76 12.34
N LEU A 172 -21.95 -37.84 12.55
CA LEU A 172 -21.01 -38.36 11.55
C LEU A 172 -21.01 -39.89 11.55
N GLU A 173 -21.00 -40.48 10.36
CA GLU A 173 -20.84 -41.95 10.22
C GLU A 173 -19.36 -42.27 10.09
N VAL A 174 -18.83 -43.05 11.01
CA VAL A 174 -17.40 -43.36 11.12
C VAL A 174 -17.13 -44.84 11.28
N GLY A 175 -15.92 -45.30 11.01
CA GLY A 175 -15.48 -46.66 11.23
C GLY A 175 -15.48 -47.05 12.73
N ALA A 176 -15.67 -48.33 13.05
CA ALA A 176 -15.81 -48.85 14.41
C ALA A 176 -14.62 -48.55 15.37
N LYS A 177 -13.43 -48.23 14.82
CA LYS A 177 -12.22 -47.83 15.56
C LYS A 177 -11.75 -46.43 15.22
N ALA A 178 -12.65 -45.58 14.70
CA ALA A 178 -12.30 -44.22 14.30
C ALA A 178 -11.88 -43.32 15.46
N THR A 179 -10.97 -42.41 15.15
CA THR A 179 -10.61 -41.28 16.02
C THR A 179 -11.13 -40.01 15.36
N LEU A 180 -11.89 -39.22 16.09
CA LEU A 180 -12.33 -37.91 15.63
C LEU A 180 -11.29 -36.86 16.00
N VAL A 181 -11.01 -35.95 15.07
CA VAL A 181 -10.26 -34.71 15.31
C VAL A 181 -11.28 -33.57 15.33
N ILE A 182 -11.36 -32.90 16.45
CA ILE A 182 -12.26 -31.77 16.64
C ILE A 182 -11.40 -30.52 16.73
N SER A 183 -11.66 -29.55 15.85
CA SER A 183 -10.94 -28.28 15.77
C SER A 183 -11.90 -27.10 15.65
N TYR A 184 -11.55 -26.00 16.31
CA TYR A 184 -12.25 -24.71 16.19
C TYR A 184 -11.29 -23.56 16.43
N ILE A 185 -11.47 -22.45 15.76
CA ILE A 185 -10.61 -21.26 15.86
C ILE A 185 -10.58 -20.77 17.31
N GLY A 186 -9.39 -20.67 17.90
CA GLY A 186 -9.21 -20.22 19.29
C GLY A 186 -9.29 -21.34 20.34
N TYR A 187 -9.37 -22.61 19.92
CA TYR A 187 -9.39 -23.78 20.81
C TYR A 187 -8.33 -24.80 20.43
N VAL A 188 -7.87 -25.56 21.42
CA VAL A 188 -6.90 -26.67 21.23
C VAL A 188 -7.58 -27.84 20.53
N ASP A 189 -6.98 -28.32 19.43
CA ASP A 189 -7.47 -29.51 18.72
C ASP A 189 -7.52 -30.74 19.64
N GLN A 190 -8.67 -31.45 19.67
CA GLN A 190 -8.82 -32.67 20.45
C GLN A 190 -8.95 -33.89 19.54
N ASN A 191 -8.23 -34.96 19.91
CA ASN A 191 -8.33 -36.27 19.28
C ASN A 191 -9.11 -37.23 20.19
N ILE A 192 -10.27 -37.72 19.76
CA ILE A 192 -11.17 -38.56 20.55
C ILE A 192 -11.33 -39.92 19.86
N ALA A 193 -10.87 -40.96 20.50
CA ALA A 193 -11.13 -42.35 20.05
C ALA A 193 -12.58 -42.73 20.36
N ILE A 194 -13.33 -43.07 19.34
CA ILE A 194 -14.78 -43.39 19.43
C ILE A 194 -15.02 -44.75 20.10
N GLY A 195 -14.27 -45.79 19.70
CA GLY A 195 -14.50 -47.14 20.22
C GLY A 195 -15.96 -47.55 20.12
N ASN A 196 -16.54 -48.04 21.26
CA ASN A 196 -17.94 -48.46 21.32
C ASN A 196 -18.95 -47.33 21.58
N LYS A 197 -18.54 -46.08 21.72
CA LYS A 197 -19.42 -44.94 22.05
C LYS A 197 -20.22 -44.51 20.81
N SER A 198 -21.53 -44.31 20.95
CA SER A 198 -22.43 -43.78 19.93
C SER A 198 -22.76 -42.30 20.15
N MET A 199 -22.51 -41.80 21.39
CA MET A 199 -22.67 -40.41 21.76
C MET A 199 -21.40 -39.92 22.50
N VAL A 200 -20.90 -38.74 22.19
CA VAL A 200 -19.75 -38.12 22.82
C VAL A 200 -20.05 -36.66 23.14
N SER A 201 -19.69 -36.24 24.36
CA SER A 201 -19.67 -34.83 24.76
C SER A 201 -18.22 -34.36 24.79
N ILE A 202 -17.95 -33.27 24.13
CA ILE A 202 -16.59 -32.76 23.90
C ILE A 202 -16.55 -31.34 24.46
N ILE A 203 -15.62 -31.14 25.42
CA ILE A 203 -15.34 -29.80 25.94
C ILE A 203 -14.00 -29.37 25.36
N LEU A 204 -14.02 -28.41 24.44
CA LEU A 204 -12.81 -27.80 23.90
C LEU A 204 -12.21 -26.86 24.95
N GLN A 205 -10.92 -26.95 25.13
CA GLN A 205 -10.17 -25.99 25.93
C GLN A 205 -9.77 -24.83 24.99
N GLU A 206 -10.02 -23.61 25.44
CA GLU A 206 -9.49 -22.43 24.75
C GLU A 206 -7.98 -22.63 24.57
N ASP A 207 -7.52 -22.40 23.36
CA ASP A 207 -6.08 -22.36 23.12
C ASP A 207 -5.53 -21.10 23.79
N SER A 208 -5.18 -21.27 25.07
CA SER A 208 -4.49 -20.26 25.87
C SER A 208 -3.02 -20.11 25.49
N GLN A 209 -2.52 -20.81 24.46
CA GLN A 209 -1.46 -20.29 23.65
C GLN A 209 -2.00 -19.04 22.95
N THR A 210 -2.12 -17.93 23.69
CA THR A 210 -1.94 -16.61 23.10
C THR A 210 -0.75 -16.79 22.18
N LEU A 211 -1.00 -16.79 20.86
CA LEU A 211 0.05 -16.60 19.86
C LEU A 211 0.88 -15.48 20.44
N GLU A 212 2.11 -15.77 20.86
CA GLU A 212 2.95 -14.77 21.52
C GLU A 212 3.10 -13.64 20.53
N GLU A 213 2.20 -12.66 20.62
CA GLU A 213 2.15 -11.55 19.70
C GLU A 213 3.50 -10.84 19.74
N VAL A 214 4.23 -11.00 18.66
CA VAL A 214 5.55 -10.40 18.48
C VAL A 214 5.36 -9.05 17.84
N VAL A 215 5.83 -8.01 18.50
CA VAL A 215 5.75 -6.63 18.02
C VAL A 215 7.13 -6.20 17.53
N VAL A 216 7.17 -5.54 16.38
CA VAL A 216 8.39 -4.92 15.88
C VAL A 216 8.66 -3.66 16.68
N ILE A 217 9.83 -3.56 17.29
CA ILE A 217 10.31 -2.38 18.01
C ILE A 217 11.74 -2.08 17.62
N GLY A 218 12.00 -0.86 17.21
CA GLY A 218 13.35 -0.45 16.83
C GLY A 218 13.91 -1.33 15.71
N TYR A 219 15.11 -1.82 15.90
CA TYR A 219 15.83 -2.67 14.95
C TYR A 219 15.62 -4.17 15.18
N GLY A 220 14.55 -4.57 15.90
CA GLY A 220 14.27 -5.98 16.21
C GLY A 220 12.82 -6.23 16.54
N THR A 221 12.54 -7.46 16.99
CA THR A 221 11.21 -7.90 17.43
C THR A 221 11.25 -8.25 18.90
N GLN A 222 10.18 -7.95 19.64
CA GLN A 222 9.98 -8.40 21.01
C GLN A 222 8.59 -9.00 21.20
N LYS A 223 8.44 -9.94 22.15
CA LYS A 223 7.13 -10.40 22.57
C LYS A 223 6.35 -9.22 23.19
N LYS A 224 5.10 -9.03 22.80
CA LYS A 224 4.22 -7.95 23.31
C LYS A 224 4.20 -7.91 24.84
N VAL A 225 4.23 -9.08 25.47
CA VAL A 225 4.27 -9.21 26.92
C VAL A 225 5.56 -8.63 27.54
N ASN A 226 6.67 -8.58 26.81
CA ASN A 226 7.95 -8.05 27.29
C ASN A 226 8.13 -6.55 27.06
N LEU A 227 7.22 -5.89 26.32
CA LEU A 227 7.33 -4.45 26.06
C LEU A 227 7.23 -3.64 27.34
N THR A 228 8.18 -2.76 27.58
CA THR A 228 8.17 -1.79 28.68
C THR A 228 7.57 -0.44 28.26
N GLY A 229 7.63 -0.10 26.97
CA GLY A 229 7.06 1.12 26.39
C GLY A 229 5.59 1.01 25.93
N SER A 230 4.98 2.17 25.58
CA SER A 230 3.62 2.26 25.06
C SER A 230 3.60 2.06 23.53
N VAL A 231 3.23 0.87 23.10
CA VAL A 231 3.14 0.50 21.69
C VAL A 231 1.71 0.10 21.35
N ALA A 232 1.18 0.63 20.23
CA ALA A 232 -0.05 0.13 19.62
C ALA A 232 0.33 -0.63 18.35
N SER A 233 -0.29 -1.76 18.09
CA SER A 233 -0.08 -2.56 16.88
C SER A 233 -1.40 -2.84 16.17
N ILE A 234 -1.33 -3.00 14.86
CA ILE A 234 -2.45 -3.40 14.01
C ILE A 234 -1.95 -4.37 12.94
N ASN A 235 -2.67 -5.45 12.75
CA ASN A 235 -2.36 -6.46 11.73
C ASN A 235 -2.98 -6.09 10.38
N SER A 236 -2.46 -6.66 9.31
CA SER A 236 -2.90 -6.43 7.93
C SER A 236 -4.40 -6.69 7.73
N GLU A 237 -4.98 -7.68 8.38
CA GLU A 237 -6.39 -8.06 8.21
C GLU A 237 -7.39 -6.92 8.46
N VAL A 238 -7.03 -5.99 9.36
CA VAL A 238 -7.88 -4.84 9.71
C VAL A 238 -7.87 -3.74 8.64
N ILE A 239 -6.77 -3.62 7.87
CA ILE A 239 -6.54 -2.53 6.92
C ILE A 239 -6.63 -2.97 5.45
N GLU A 240 -6.43 -4.26 5.15
CA GLU A 240 -6.34 -4.79 3.80
C GLU A 240 -7.63 -4.58 2.98
N ASN A 241 -8.79 -4.63 3.65
CA ASN A 241 -10.10 -4.47 3.02
C ASN A 241 -10.56 -3.01 2.87
N VAL A 242 -9.73 -2.03 3.30
CA VAL A 242 -10.06 -0.62 3.18
C VAL A 242 -9.63 -0.10 1.81
N PRO A 243 -10.55 0.37 0.96
CA PRO A 243 -10.22 0.89 -0.36
C PRO A 243 -9.69 2.33 -0.26
N ALA A 244 -8.51 2.51 0.33
CA ALA A 244 -7.86 3.81 0.50
C ALA A 244 -6.75 4.01 -0.53
N SER A 245 -6.59 5.25 -1.02
CA SER A 245 -5.55 5.64 -1.98
C SER A 245 -4.14 5.57 -1.38
N ASN A 246 -4.03 5.76 -0.06
CA ASN A 246 -2.78 5.75 0.68
C ASN A 246 -2.93 5.03 2.03
N LEU A 247 -1.80 4.57 2.58
CA LEU A 247 -1.80 3.79 3.81
C LEU A 247 -2.25 4.60 5.03
N SER A 248 -1.95 5.91 5.09
CA SER A 248 -2.40 6.77 6.19
C SER A 248 -3.93 6.77 6.30
N ASN A 249 -4.65 6.92 5.17
CA ASN A 249 -6.11 6.94 5.19
C ASN A 249 -6.70 5.59 5.64
N ALA A 250 -6.06 4.47 5.29
CA ALA A 250 -6.49 3.13 5.72
C ALA A 250 -6.40 2.94 7.25
N LEU A 251 -5.59 3.74 7.95
CA LEU A 251 -5.38 3.68 9.41
C LEU A 251 -6.31 4.58 10.22
N SER A 252 -7.07 5.46 9.56
CA SER A 252 -7.93 6.45 10.25
C SER A 252 -8.93 5.77 11.19
N GLY A 253 -8.96 6.21 12.46
CA GLY A 253 -9.84 5.68 13.50
C GLY A 253 -9.48 4.29 14.05
N ARG A 254 -8.36 3.66 13.59
CA ARG A 254 -8.00 2.27 13.95
C ARG A 254 -6.89 2.14 14.98
N LEU A 255 -6.18 3.22 15.29
CA LEU A 255 -5.03 3.22 16.22
C LEU A 255 -5.27 4.23 17.34
N ALA A 256 -5.35 3.75 18.57
CA ALA A 256 -5.54 4.61 19.74
C ALA A 256 -4.37 5.60 19.89
N GLY A 257 -4.67 6.89 20.03
CA GLY A 257 -3.68 7.96 20.17
C GLY A 257 -2.95 8.34 18.88
N VAL A 258 -3.46 7.91 17.72
CA VAL A 258 -3.04 8.37 16.40
C VAL A 258 -4.20 9.15 15.78
N ASN A 259 -3.97 10.40 15.46
CA ASN A 259 -4.93 11.27 14.79
C ASN A 259 -4.56 11.40 13.32
N ILE A 260 -5.52 11.11 12.44
CA ILE A 260 -5.34 11.18 10.99
C ILE A 260 -6.44 12.06 10.43
N THR A 261 -6.04 13.20 9.86
CA THR A 261 -6.93 14.18 9.25
C THR A 261 -6.64 14.25 7.75
N GLN A 262 -7.63 13.96 6.94
CA GLN A 262 -7.54 14.15 5.51
C GLN A 262 -7.60 15.64 5.19
N THR A 263 -6.60 16.14 4.48
CA THR A 263 -6.46 17.57 4.19
C THR A 263 -7.22 18.04 2.95
N ALA A 264 -7.52 17.10 2.04
CA ALA A 264 -8.29 17.38 0.82
C ALA A 264 -9.08 16.14 0.39
N GLY A 265 -10.30 16.37 -0.13
CA GLY A 265 -11.17 15.32 -0.67
C GLY A 265 -10.84 14.91 -2.11
N LYS A 266 -9.75 15.39 -2.69
CA LYS A 266 -9.36 15.02 -4.06
C LYS A 266 -8.86 13.57 -4.14
N PRO A 267 -8.97 12.90 -5.31
CA PRO A 267 -8.38 11.60 -5.55
C PRO A 267 -6.89 11.55 -5.20
N GLY A 268 -6.46 10.49 -4.52
CA GLY A 268 -5.09 10.36 -4.07
C GLY A 268 -4.67 11.38 -2.98
N GLY A 269 -5.63 12.13 -2.42
CA GLY A 269 -5.39 13.20 -1.45
C GLY A 269 -4.63 12.70 -0.21
N GLY A 270 -3.67 13.50 0.24
CA GLY A 270 -2.88 13.21 1.43
C GLY A 270 -3.68 13.42 2.73
N SER A 271 -3.15 12.90 3.81
CA SER A 271 -3.63 13.15 5.17
C SER A 271 -2.50 13.68 6.03
N SER A 272 -2.79 14.43 7.08
CA SER A 272 -1.84 14.68 8.17
C SER A 272 -1.97 13.56 9.20
N VAL A 273 -0.83 13.16 9.76
CA VAL A 273 -0.78 12.14 10.82
C VAL A 273 -0.07 12.74 12.02
N SER A 274 -0.69 12.68 13.18
CA SER A 274 -0.07 13.08 14.45
C SER A 274 -0.27 12.00 15.51
N ILE A 275 0.70 11.85 16.41
CA ILE A 275 0.67 10.89 17.51
C ILE A 275 0.62 11.67 18.81
N ARG A 276 -0.52 11.54 19.55
CA ARG A 276 -0.78 12.32 20.76
C ARG A 276 -0.80 13.84 20.49
N ALA A 277 -0.11 14.64 21.31
CA ALA A 277 0.03 16.09 21.12
C ALA A 277 1.35 16.41 20.38
N ASP A 278 1.38 17.54 19.69
CA ASP A 278 2.58 18.06 19.03
C ASP A 278 3.65 18.43 20.05
N GLY A 279 4.81 17.78 19.94
CA GLY A 279 5.94 17.99 20.87
C GLY A 279 6.88 19.11 20.44
N THR A 280 6.66 19.76 19.30
CA THR A 280 7.61 20.71 18.69
C THR A 280 6.90 21.72 17.79
N TRP A 281 7.47 22.93 17.69
CA TRP A 281 6.98 23.97 16.78
C TRP A 281 7.42 23.79 15.31
N ASN A 282 8.48 23.00 15.07
CA ASN A 282 9.09 22.92 13.74
C ASN A 282 8.45 21.86 12.84
N SER A 283 8.01 20.73 13.42
CA SER A 283 7.38 19.64 12.66
C SER A 283 6.58 18.76 13.61
N THR A 284 5.37 18.42 13.23
CA THR A 284 4.43 17.57 14.01
C THR A 284 4.32 16.16 13.43
N ALA A 285 4.92 15.91 12.27
CA ALA A 285 4.88 14.61 11.61
C ALA A 285 5.66 13.54 12.37
N PRO A 286 5.12 12.31 12.53
CA PRO A 286 5.86 11.19 13.09
C PRO A 286 6.96 10.72 12.15
N LEU A 287 7.92 9.97 12.69
CA LEU A 287 8.92 9.26 11.91
C LEU A 287 8.31 7.98 11.32
N TYR A 288 8.55 7.72 10.04
CA TYR A 288 8.14 6.48 9.38
C TYR A 288 9.34 5.56 9.18
N VAL A 289 9.18 4.29 9.54
CA VAL A 289 10.22 3.27 9.36
C VAL A 289 9.61 2.05 8.66
N ILE A 290 10.13 1.69 7.51
CA ILE A 290 9.64 0.56 6.70
C ILE A 290 10.76 -0.49 6.63
N ASP A 291 10.50 -1.69 7.15
CA ASP A 291 11.45 -2.81 7.20
C ASP A 291 12.81 -2.44 7.83
N GLY A 292 12.80 -1.54 8.82
CA GLY A 292 13.99 -1.06 9.53
C GLY A 292 14.74 0.09 8.85
N VAL A 293 14.18 0.64 7.77
CA VAL A 293 14.75 1.79 7.04
C VAL A 293 13.87 3.03 7.25
N VAL A 294 14.51 4.15 7.60
CA VAL A 294 13.78 5.42 7.78
C VAL A 294 13.36 5.99 6.44
N ARG A 295 12.07 6.37 6.35
CA ARG A 295 11.44 6.90 5.15
C ARG A 295 10.64 8.16 5.44
N ASP A 296 10.29 8.89 4.40
CA ASP A 296 9.34 10.00 4.48
C ASP A 296 7.88 9.49 4.43
N LYS A 297 6.95 10.37 4.77
CA LYS A 297 5.52 10.09 4.68
C LYS A 297 5.07 9.67 3.28
N PHE A 298 5.71 10.22 2.25
CA PHE A 298 5.35 9.91 0.87
C PHE A 298 5.65 8.45 0.52
N ALA A 299 6.78 7.89 0.95
CA ALA A 299 7.10 6.47 0.80
C ALA A 299 6.13 5.58 1.60
N PHE A 300 5.78 6.00 2.83
CA PHE A 300 4.79 5.31 3.67
C PHE A 300 3.41 5.26 2.99
N ASP A 301 2.91 6.39 2.47
CA ASP A 301 1.62 6.47 1.77
C ASP A 301 1.62 5.72 0.44
N GLY A 302 2.80 5.39 -0.10
CA GLY A 302 2.96 4.58 -1.29
C GLY A 302 2.66 3.11 -1.10
N LEU A 303 2.83 2.60 0.11
CA LEU A 303 2.54 1.21 0.41
C LEU A 303 1.06 0.90 0.15
N ASP A 304 0.81 -0.27 -0.39
CA ASP A 304 -0.54 -0.83 -0.43
C ASP A 304 -0.79 -1.62 0.87
N ALA A 305 -2.00 -1.53 1.42
CA ALA A 305 -2.35 -2.24 2.65
C ALA A 305 -2.16 -3.76 2.54
N SER A 306 -2.29 -4.34 1.31
CA SER A 306 -2.04 -5.77 1.06
C SER A 306 -0.57 -6.19 1.16
N GLU A 307 0.36 -5.24 1.10
CA GLU A 307 1.80 -5.48 1.25
C GLU A 307 2.25 -5.46 2.72
N VAL A 308 1.42 -4.92 3.63
CA VAL A 308 1.74 -4.77 5.05
C VAL A 308 1.45 -6.06 5.81
N GLU A 309 2.35 -6.53 6.64
CA GLU A 309 2.14 -7.64 7.61
C GLU A 309 1.68 -7.10 8.95
N ASN A 310 2.40 -6.10 9.47
CA ASN A 310 2.14 -5.49 10.76
C ASN A 310 2.54 -4.01 10.75
N LEU A 311 1.80 -3.21 11.50
CA LEU A 311 2.12 -1.82 11.76
C LEU A 311 2.11 -1.58 13.26
N SER A 312 3.17 -0.97 13.77
CA SER A 312 3.35 -0.63 15.19
C SER A 312 3.61 0.86 15.36
N VAL A 313 3.04 1.46 16.39
CA VAL A 313 3.22 2.89 16.69
C VAL A 313 3.85 3.03 18.08
N LEU A 314 5.05 3.63 18.12
CA LEU A 314 5.77 3.96 19.34
C LEU A 314 5.33 5.35 19.79
N LYS A 315 4.73 5.42 20.98
CA LYS A 315 4.03 6.63 21.45
C LYS A 315 4.69 7.31 22.65
N ASP A 316 5.73 6.73 23.23
CA ASP A 316 6.44 7.28 24.39
C ASP A 316 7.94 7.44 24.14
N GLY A 317 8.58 8.22 25.01
CA GLY A 317 10.00 8.53 24.88
C GLY A 317 10.91 7.30 25.00
N ALA A 318 10.58 6.32 25.81
CA ALA A 318 11.44 5.15 25.97
C ALA A 318 11.41 4.23 24.75
N SER A 319 10.22 3.95 24.20
CA SER A 319 10.12 3.13 22.99
C SER A 319 10.66 3.84 21.74
N ALA A 320 10.51 5.17 21.67
CA ALA A 320 10.92 5.98 20.53
C ALA A 320 12.40 6.42 20.58
N ALA A 321 13.07 6.44 21.77
CA ALA A 321 14.45 6.94 21.93
C ALA A 321 15.47 6.23 21.05
N ILE A 322 15.25 4.97 20.69
CA ILE A 322 16.09 4.22 19.76
C ILE A 322 16.17 4.86 18.35
N TYR A 323 15.25 5.78 18.04
CA TYR A 323 15.21 6.58 16.82
C TYR A 323 15.70 8.02 17.01
N GLY A 324 16.04 8.44 18.24
CA GLY A 324 16.81 9.63 18.62
C GLY A 324 16.26 10.94 18.11
N SER A 325 17.08 11.65 17.32
CA SER A 325 16.87 13.04 16.88
C SER A 325 15.67 13.27 15.95
N ARG A 326 14.90 12.26 15.61
CA ARG A 326 13.73 12.36 14.73
C ARG A 326 12.45 11.80 15.33
N ALA A 327 12.50 11.33 16.57
CA ALA A 327 11.43 10.58 17.20
C ALA A 327 10.55 11.40 18.15
N ALA A 328 10.75 12.72 18.25
CA ALA A 328 10.02 13.60 19.17
C ALA A 328 8.50 13.50 19.04
N ASN A 329 7.98 13.27 17.84
CA ASN A 329 6.55 13.17 17.55
C ASN A 329 6.07 11.70 17.40
N GLY A 330 6.84 10.74 17.94
CA GLY A 330 6.54 9.30 17.83
C GLY A 330 7.04 8.67 16.53
N VAL A 331 6.90 7.34 16.45
CA VAL A 331 7.40 6.54 15.33
C VAL A 331 6.35 5.56 14.85
N ILE A 332 6.16 5.47 13.55
CA ILE A 332 5.32 4.46 12.89
C ILE A 332 6.23 3.45 12.20
N LEU A 333 6.18 2.21 12.66
CA LEU A 333 6.94 1.07 12.15
C LEU A 333 6.05 0.23 11.24
N VAL A 334 6.50 -0.06 10.04
CA VAL A 334 5.82 -0.95 9.10
C VAL A 334 6.72 -2.15 8.82
N THR A 335 6.15 -3.33 8.93
CA THR A 335 6.76 -4.56 8.44
C THR A 335 5.97 -5.04 7.22
N THR A 336 6.65 -5.29 6.11
CA THR A 336 6.02 -5.79 4.90
C THR A 336 5.92 -7.33 4.93
N LYS A 337 4.95 -7.87 4.19
CA LYS A 337 4.73 -9.32 4.10
C LYS A 337 5.96 -10.02 3.56
N LYS A 338 6.32 -11.14 4.19
CA LYS A 338 7.44 -12.01 3.81
C LYS A 338 6.94 -13.38 3.35
N GLY A 339 7.81 -14.12 2.67
CA GLY A 339 7.54 -15.50 2.28
C GLY A 339 7.34 -16.42 3.49
N LYS A 340 6.35 -17.32 3.42
CA LYS A 340 6.07 -18.36 4.43
C LYS A 340 6.45 -19.73 3.88
N ILE A 341 6.86 -20.64 4.77
CA ILE A 341 7.13 -22.03 4.41
C ILE A 341 5.79 -22.69 4.04
N GLY A 342 5.72 -23.30 2.87
CA GLY A 342 4.52 -23.97 2.39
C GLY A 342 4.42 -23.97 0.87
N LYS A 343 3.38 -24.63 0.36
CA LYS A 343 3.03 -24.58 -1.05
C LYS A 343 2.72 -23.14 -1.46
N PRO A 344 3.02 -22.72 -2.71
CA PRO A 344 2.65 -21.41 -3.19
C PRO A 344 1.14 -21.16 -3.02
N THR A 345 0.80 -20.04 -2.37
CA THR A 345 -0.57 -19.53 -2.27
C THR A 345 -0.69 -18.29 -3.13
N ILE A 346 -1.74 -18.22 -3.93
CA ILE A 346 -2.06 -17.09 -4.78
C ILE A 346 -3.32 -16.44 -4.20
N ASN A 347 -3.23 -15.16 -3.86
CA ASN A 347 -4.36 -14.39 -3.37
C ASN A 347 -4.63 -13.23 -4.32
N TYR A 348 -5.88 -13.10 -4.73
CA TYR A 348 -6.37 -11.95 -5.47
C TYR A 348 -7.49 -11.27 -4.69
N THR A 349 -7.37 -9.96 -4.52
CA THR A 349 -8.40 -9.11 -3.93
C THR A 349 -8.76 -8.02 -4.93
N GLY A 350 -10.03 -7.95 -5.31
CA GLY A 350 -10.56 -6.91 -6.17
C GLY A 350 -11.70 -6.17 -5.47
N SER A 351 -11.74 -4.85 -5.60
CA SER A 351 -12.85 -4.03 -5.10
C SER A 351 -13.20 -2.92 -6.08
N ILE A 352 -14.48 -2.62 -6.16
CA ILE A 352 -15.02 -1.44 -6.81
C ILE A 352 -15.95 -0.74 -5.81
N GLY A 353 -15.86 0.57 -5.74
CA GLY A 353 -16.68 1.39 -4.86
C GLY A 353 -17.14 2.65 -5.55
N ILE A 354 -18.25 3.19 -5.11
CA ILE A 354 -18.77 4.51 -5.48
C ILE A 354 -18.81 5.33 -4.20
N SER A 355 -18.27 6.55 -4.27
CA SER A 355 -18.30 7.50 -3.15
C SER A 355 -19.39 8.54 -3.38
N GLU A 356 -20.17 8.84 -2.35
CA GLU A 356 -21.19 9.86 -2.40
C GLU A 356 -20.96 10.90 -1.32
N ALA A 357 -21.32 12.14 -1.58
CA ALA A 357 -21.30 13.19 -0.58
C ALA A 357 -22.37 12.91 0.47
N THR A 358 -21.97 12.83 1.75
CA THR A 358 -22.92 12.66 2.86
C THR A 358 -23.83 13.87 3.04
N LYS A 359 -23.34 15.05 2.65
CA LYS A 359 -24.09 16.30 2.63
C LYS A 359 -23.40 17.30 1.69
N ILE A 360 -24.18 17.93 0.83
CA ILE A 360 -23.83 19.17 0.13
C ILE A 360 -24.56 20.30 0.87
N PRO A 361 -23.92 21.43 1.16
CA PRO A 361 -24.59 22.55 1.83
C PRO A 361 -25.79 23.05 1.01
N ASP A 362 -26.90 23.30 1.71
CA ASP A 362 -28.04 23.98 1.12
C ASP A 362 -27.66 25.46 0.88
N MET A 363 -27.75 25.90 -0.34
CA MET A 363 -27.45 27.27 -0.75
C MET A 363 -28.74 28.02 -1.05
N PHE A 364 -28.69 29.33 -0.89
CA PHE A 364 -29.80 30.18 -1.32
C PHE A 364 -30.04 29.98 -2.83
N ASN A 365 -31.32 29.86 -3.19
CA ASN A 365 -31.73 29.98 -4.59
C ASN A 365 -31.52 31.43 -5.07
N ALA A 366 -31.71 31.66 -6.36
CA ALA A 366 -31.47 32.99 -6.96
C ALA A 366 -32.31 34.11 -6.31
N TYR A 367 -33.58 33.86 -6.01
CA TYR A 367 -34.48 34.84 -5.37
C TYR A 367 -34.03 35.15 -3.94
N GLU A 368 -33.74 34.14 -3.17
CA GLU A 368 -33.25 34.28 -1.77
C GLU A 368 -31.89 35.03 -1.76
N GLN A 369 -31.01 34.71 -2.69
CA GLN A 369 -29.71 35.37 -2.81
C GLN A 369 -29.89 36.86 -3.17
N ALA A 370 -30.81 37.21 -4.09
CA ALA A 370 -31.12 38.59 -4.46
C ALA A 370 -31.69 39.36 -3.27
N LEU A 371 -32.65 38.77 -2.51
CA LEU A 371 -33.21 39.38 -1.30
C LEU A 371 -32.12 39.62 -0.26
N TYR A 372 -31.25 38.59 -0.01
CA TYR A 372 -30.16 38.72 0.94
C TYR A 372 -29.17 39.82 0.54
N THR A 373 -28.92 39.96 -0.76
CA THR A 373 -28.05 41.04 -1.29
C THR A 373 -28.67 42.39 -1.01
N ASN A 374 -29.99 42.57 -1.29
CA ASN A 374 -30.69 43.81 -0.98
C ASN A 374 -30.62 44.16 0.52
N GLU A 375 -30.80 43.16 1.39
CA GLU A 375 -30.71 43.38 2.86
C GLU A 375 -29.26 43.74 3.28
N ALA A 376 -28.28 43.11 2.68
CA ALA A 376 -26.86 43.43 2.95
C ALA A 376 -26.50 44.86 2.51
N LEU A 377 -27.05 45.35 1.38
CA LEU A 377 -26.87 46.71 0.93
C LEU A 377 -27.53 47.74 1.85
N ARG A 378 -28.75 47.44 2.35
CA ARG A 378 -29.41 48.28 3.38
C ARG A 378 -28.54 48.41 4.64
N ASN A 379 -28.03 47.31 5.11
CA ASN A 379 -27.15 47.28 6.31
C ASN A 379 -25.81 48.03 6.08
N GLN A 380 -25.38 48.17 4.83
CA GLN A 380 -24.24 49.00 4.43
C GLN A 380 -24.60 50.47 4.19
N LEU A 381 -25.86 50.83 4.44
CA LEU A 381 -26.40 52.18 4.20
C LEU A 381 -26.28 52.67 2.74
N VAL A 382 -26.29 51.76 1.76
CA VAL A 382 -26.38 52.12 0.37
C VAL A 382 -27.76 52.75 0.12
N PRO A 383 -27.88 53.89 -0.57
CA PRO A 383 -29.18 54.57 -0.80
C PRO A 383 -30.18 53.65 -1.52
N GLU A 384 -31.43 53.63 -1.07
CA GLU A 384 -32.50 52.93 -1.79
C GLU A 384 -32.66 53.50 -3.22
N GLY A 385 -32.75 52.58 -4.21
CA GLY A 385 -32.77 52.92 -5.61
C GLY A 385 -31.40 52.95 -6.32
N ASP A 386 -30.30 52.63 -5.55
CA ASP A 386 -29.03 52.37 -6.21
C ASP A 386 -29.12 51.14 -7.11
N MET A 387 -28.41 51.19 -8.26
CA MET A 387 -28.42 50.13 -9.27
C MET A 387 -27.88 48.77 -8.77
N GLN A 388 -27.27 48.73 -7.59
CA GLN A 388 -26.82 47.49 -6.95
C GLN A 388 -27.96 46.66 -6.34
N TYR A 389 -29.13 47.29 -6.02
CA TYR A 389 -30.28 46.56 -5.54
C TYR A 389 -30.98 45.79 -6.65
N TYR A 390 -31.46 44.63 -6.37
CA TYR A 390 -32.40 43.91 -7.23
C TYR A 390 -33.78 44.55 -7.12
N ALA A 391 -34.27 45.05 -8.25
CA ALA A 391 -35.59 45.70 -8.32
C ALA A 391 -36.73 44.64 -8.32
N GLU A 392 -37.99 45.09 -8.15
CA GLU A 392 -39.14 44.19 -8.00
C GLU A 392 -39.33 43.27 -9.24
N ASP A 393 -39.16 43.78 -10.45
CA ASP A 393 -39.24 43.02 -11.70
C ASP A 393 -38.11 41.96 -11.80
N GLU A 394 -36.97 42.28 -11.29
CA GLU A 394 -35.82 41.37 -11.24
C GLU A 394 -35.97 40.26 -10.16
N LEU A 395 -36.52 40.63 -8.99
CA LEU A 395 -36.88 39.69 -7.95
C LEU A 395 -37.97 38.72 -8.45
N GLU A 396 -38.97 39.20 -9.21
CA GLU A 396 -40.01 38.31 -9.78
C GLU A 396 -39.44 37.37 -10.82
N TYR A 397 -38.48 37.85 -11.62
CA TYR A 397 -37.75 36.98 -12.56
C TYR A 397 -37.03 35.84 -11.82
N TYR A 398 -36.30 36.15 -10.74
CA TYR A 398 -35.49 35.17 -10.02
C TYR A 398 -36.30 34.19 -9.17
N LYS A 399 -37.60 34.40 -8.94
CA LYS A 399 -38.49 33.36 -8.36
C LYS A 399 -38.60 32.14 -9.26
N ASN A 400 -38.48 32.31 -10.56
CA ASN A 400 -38.63 31.21 -11.54
C ASN A 400 -37.32 30.84 -12.26
N HIS A 401 -36.22 31.54 -12.01
CA HIS A 401 -34.93 31.32 -12.64
C HIS A 401 -33.84 31.21 -11.59
N SER A 402 -33.45 29.99 -11.31
CA SER A 402 -32.35 29.68 -10.40
C SER A 402 -31.50 28.58 -10.99
N TYR A 403 -30.21 28.65 -10.80
CA TYR A 403 -29.23 27.72 -11.39
C TYR A 403 -28.42 27.03 -10.29
N ASP A 404 -28.22 25.72 -10.43
CA ASP A 404 -27.36 24.93 -9.56
C ASP A 404 -26.17 24.39 -10.36
N TRP A 405 -25.04 25.10 -10.28
CA TRP A 405 -23.82 24.69 -10.97
C TRP A 405 -23.19 23.45 -10.37
N MET A 406 -23.48 23.17 -9.11
CA MET A 406 -23.00 21.98 -8.42
C MET A 406 -23.69 20.73 -8.95
N ASP A 407 -25.01 20.75 -9.09
CA ASP A 407 -25.81 19.63 -9.59
C ASP A 407 -25.41 19.25 -11.04
N GLU A 408 -25.11 20.27 -11.87
CA GLU A 408 -24.66 20.04 -13.24
C GLU A 408 -23.25 19.43 -13.36
N THR A 409 -22.40 19.57 -12.35
CA THR A 409 -20.97 19.21 -12.44
C THR A 409 -20.57 18.07 -11.53
N TRP A 410 -21.29 17.88 -10.41
CA TRP A 410 -20.94 16.89 -9.43
C TRP A 410 -21.17 15.47 -9.93
N LYS A 411 -20.16 14.62 -9.77
CA LYS A 411 -20.20 13.19 -10.08
C LYS A 411 -19.79 12.38 -8.87
N SER A 412 -20.43 11.24 -8.67
CA SER A 412 -20.02 10.30 -7.64
C SER A 412 -18.68 9.65 -8.03
N PRO A 413 -17.61 9.83 -7.28
CA PRO A 413 -16.32 9.22 -7.57
C PRO A 413 -16.38 7.70 -7.57
N VAL A 414 -15.67 7.10 -8.54
CA VAL A 414 -15.49 5.64 -8.63
C VAL A 414 -14.09 5.28 -8.19
N VAL A 415 -14.00 4.28 -7.32
CA VAL A 415 -12.73 3.73 -6.83
C VAL A 415 -12.64 2.28 -7.24
N THR A 416 -11.51 1.88 -7.85
CA THR A 416 -11.21 0.47 -8.12
C THR A 416 -9.84 0.12 -7.57
N ARG A 417 -9.73 -1.06 -6.95
CA ARG A 417 -8.48 -1.61 -6.43
C ARG A 417 -8.36 -3.08 -6.81
N HIS A 418 -7.19 -3.48 -7.27
CA HIS A 418 -6.86 -4.86 -7.60
C HIS A 418 -5.49 -5.19 -7.02
N SER A 419 -5.43 -6.23 -6.20
CA SER A 419 -4.22 -6.75 -5.57
C SER A 419 -4.05 -8.22 -5.92
N LEU A 420 -2.90 -8.59 -6.43
CA LEU A 420 -2.51 -9.98 -6.68
C LEU A 420 -1.20 -10.26 -5.94
N ASN A 421 -1.17 -11.28 -5.10
CA ASN A 421 0.05 -11.68 -4.43
C ASN A 421 0.27 -13.19 -4.45
N VAL A 422 1.53 -13.58 -4.47
CA VAL A 422 1.99 -14.97 -4.39
C VAL A 422 2.95 -15.08 -3.21
N ASN A 423 2.68 -16.04 -2.34
CA ASN A 423 3.47 -16.29 -1.14
C ASN A 423 3.78 -17.80 -1.04
N GLY A 424 5.01 -18.14 -0.74
CA GLY A 424 5.43 -19.54 -0.61
C GLY A 424 6.90 -19.71 -0.28
N GLY A 425 7.34 -20.96 -0.26
CA GLY A 425 8.74 -21.27 -0.07
C GLY A 425 8.97 -22.56 0.72
N ASN A 426 10.24 -22.82 0.98
CA ASN A 426 10.72 -23.93 1.79
C ASN A 426 11.77 -23.44 2.81
N ASP A 427 12.43 -24.36 3.50
CA ASP A 427 13.46 -24.02 4.49
C ASP A 427 14.66 -23.27 3.92
N LYS A 428 14.92 -23.40 2.60
CA LYS A 428 16.05 -22.74 1.92
C LYS A 428 15.69 -21.38 1.35
N VAL A 429 14.52 -21.26 0.70
CA VAL A 429 14.10 -20.02 0.05
C VAL A 429 12.63 -19.77 0.33
N ARG A 430 12.31 -18.57 0.77
CA ARG A 430 10.95 -18.07 0.97
C ARG A 430 10.77 -16.79 0.16
N TYR A 431 9.60 -16.60 -0.42
CA TYR A 431 9.30 -15.44 -1.26
C TYR A 431 7.88 -14.95 -1.07
N PHE A 432 7.73 -13.64 -1.18
CA PHE A 432 6.49 -12.92 -1.36
C PHE A 432 6.64 -12.02 -2.60
N ILE A 433 5.69 -12.07 -3.52
CA ILE A 433 5.62 -11.19 -4.70
C ILE A 433 4.20 -10.66 -4.76
N GLY A 434 4.06 -9.34 -4.78
CA GLY A 434 2.77 -8.64 -4.84
C GLY A 434 2.76 -7.59 -5.94
N GLY A 435 1.61 -7.41 -6.59
CA GLY A 435 1.34 -6.34 -7.54
C GLY A 435 -0.02 -5.72 -7.26
N ASN A 436 -0.11 -4.38 -7.30
CA ASN A 436 -1.31 -3.65 -6.98
C ASN A 436 -1.62 -2.58 -8.03
N TYR A 437 -2.90 -2.40 -8.30
CA TYR A 437 -3.45 -1.33 -9.11
C TYR A 437 -4.56 -0.62 -8.33
N TYR A 438 -4.52 0.71 -8.31
CA TYR A 438 -5.52 1.57 -7.71
C TYR A 438 -5.89 2.68 -8.69
N TYR A 439 -7.17 2.94 -8.87
CA TYR A 439 -7.70 4.04 -9.65
C TYR A 439 -8.87 4.70 -8.93
N GLU A 440 -8.87 6.02 -8.92
CA GLU A 440 -9.89 6.85 -8.28
C GLU A 440 -10.19 8.05 -9.17
N THR A 441 -11.47 8.28 -9.45
CA THR A 441 -11.95 9.51 -10.10
C THR A 441 -12.31 10.54 -9.05
N GLY A 442 -12.30 11.83 -9.43
CA GLY A 442 -12.82 12.90 -8.58
C GLY A 442 -14.31 13.13 -8.77
N SER A 443 -14.85 14.04 -7.97
CA SER A 443 -16.23 14.52 -8.11
C SER A 443 -16.44 15.45 -9.30
N PHE A 444 -15.40 15.75 -10.04
CA PHE A 444 -15.40 16.59 -11.25
C PHE A 444 -14.65 15.89 -12.38
N ASP A 445 -14.92 16.29 -13.62
CA ASP A 445 -14.17 15.81 -14.78
C ASP A 445 -12.70 16.25 -14.71
N ASN A 446 -11.84 15.56 -15.43
CA ASN A 446 -10.39 15.81 -15.48
C ASN A 446 -9.67 15.73 -14.12
N LEU A 447 -10.29 15.11 -13.12
CA LEU A 447 -9.72 14.90 -11.81
C LEU A 447 -9.63 13.40 -11.52
N ASN A 448 -8.42 12.83 -11.50
CA ASN A 448 -8.22 11.40 -11.22
C ASN A 448 -6.83 11.10 -10.68
N PHE A 449 -6.74 9.94 -10.02
CA PHE A 449 -5.50 9.40 -9.46
C PHE A 449 -5.33 7.93 -9.86
N LYS A 450 -4.10 7.54 -10.23
CA LYS A 450 -3.73 6.15 -10.55
C LYS A 450 -2.46 5.77 -9.81
N LYS A 451 -2.45 4.58 -9.22
CA LYS A 451 -1.25 4.01 -8.56
C LYS A 451 -1.03 2.58 -9.04
N TYR A 452 0.23 2.26 -9.32
CA TYR A 452 0.73 0.91 -9.60
C TYR A 452 1.84 0.62 -8.62
N SER A 453 1.85 -0.55 -7.98
CA SER A 453 2.98 -0.99 -7.17
C SER A 453 3.33 -2.45 -7.41
N ILE A 454 4.61 -2.76 -7.28
CA ILE A 454 5.15 -4.12 -7.31
C ILE A 454 6.13 -4.24 -6.16
N ARG A 455 6.01 -5.34 -5.40
CA ARG A 455 6.93 -5.69 -4.32
C ARG A 455 7.36 -7.13 -4.43
N SER A 456 8.65 -7.39 -4.19
CA SER A 456 9.21 -8.74 -4.09
C SER A 456 10.12 -8.82 -2.87
N ASN A 457 9.81 -9.71 -1.94
CA ASN A 457 10.62 -10.00 -0.76
C ASN A 457 11.08 -11.46 -0.83
N ILE A 458 12.39 -11.68 -0.87
CA ILE A 458 13.01 -13.00 -0.99
C ILE A 458 13.99 -13.18 0.16
N ASP A 459 13.82 -14.23 0.92
CA ASP A 459 14.71 -14.68 2.00
C ASP A 459 15.36 -16.02 1.59
N ALA A 460 16.68 -16.09 1.55
CA ALA A 460 17.44 -17.29 1.21
C ALA A 460 18.39 -17.69 2.35
N ASN A 461 18.25 -18.90 2.88
CA ASN A 461 19.19 -19.51 3.82
C ASN A 461 20.30 -20.19 3.01
N ILE A 462 21.45 -19.52 2.86
CA ILE A 462 22.60 -20.01 2.08
C ILE A 462 23.26 -21.17 2.83
N THR A 463 23.40 -21.02 4.14
CA THR A 463 23.79 -22.08 5.07
C THR A 463 22.83 -22.10 6.24
N LYS A 464 23.07 -22.95 7.25
CA LYS A 464 22.31 -22.96 8.50
C LYS A 464 22.43 -21.64 9.28
N ASP A 465 23.59 -20.98 9.12
CA ASP A 465 23.96 -19.80 9.90
C ASP A 465 24.00 -18.52 9.07
N LEU A 466 23.91 -18.61 7.73
CA LEU A 466 24.00 -17.46 6.81
C LEU A 466 22.70 -17.30 6.01
N LYS A 467 22.06 -16.16 6.19
CA LYS A 467 20.84 -15.75 5.50
C LYS A 467 21.07 -14.50 4.66
N VAL A 468 20.55 -14.49 3.43
CA VAL A 468 20.48 -13.32 2.54
C VAL A 468 19.02 -12.96 2.33
N SER A 469 18.69 -11.68 2.46
CA SER A 469 17.37 -11.14 2.16
C SER A 469 17.49 -10.09 1.07
N LEU A 470 16.59 -10.13 0.08
CA LEU A 470 16.46 -9.16 -1.00
C LEU A 470 15.02 -8.68 -1.06
N ASN A 471 14.81 -7.37 -0.82
CA ASN A 471 13.52 -6.75 -0.98
C ASN A 471 13.61 -5.71 -2.10
N LEU A 472 12.72 -5.82 -3.07
CA LEU A 472 12.58 -4.91 -4.19
C LEU A 472 11.19 -4.30 -4.12
N SER A 473 11.08 -3.00 -4.29
CA SER A 473 9.79 -2.35 -4.47
C SER A 473 9.86 -1.24 -5.51
N MET A 474 8.76 -1.08 -6.22
CA MET A 474 8.52 -0.03 -7.17
C MET A 474 7.09 0.44 -7.04
N ASP A 475 6.86 1.74 -6.99
CA ASP A 475 5.53 2.32 -7.15
C ASP A 475 5.54 3.51 -8.11
N THR A 476 4.47 3.64 -8.88
CA THR A 476 4.22 4.80 -9.74
C THR A 476 2.85 5.37 -9.44
N ARG A 477 2.77 6.68 -9.22
CA ARG A 477 1.56 7.43 -8.93
C ARG A 477 1.41 8.53 -9.97
N ASN A 478 0.22 8.62 -10.55
CA ASN A 478 -0.14 9.66 -11.51
C ASN A 478 -1.34 10.43 -10.95
N ASP A 479 -1.15 11.72 -10.80
CA ASP A 479 -2.15 12.69 -10.36
C ASP A 479 -2.50 13.59 -11.55
N HIS A 480 -3.77 13.72 -11.87
CA HIS A 480 -4.28 14.55 -12.96
C HIS A 480 -5.39 15.45 -12.44
N LYS A 481 -5.24 16.77 -12.65
CA LYS A 481 -6.25 17.76 -12.30
C LYS A 481 -6.30 18.86 -13.35
N PRO A 482 -7.44 19.58 -13.49
CA PRO A 482 -7.50 20.79 -14.30
C PRO A 482 -6.57 21.87 -13.74
N TYR A 483 -6.13 22.79 -14.60
CA TYR A 483 -5.33 23.94 -14.18
C TYR A 483 -6.23 25.15 -13.94
N TRP A 484 -5.93 25.90 -12.87
CA TRP A 484 -6.40 27.27 -12.71
C TRP A 484 -5.41 28.11 -11.89
N LYS A 485 -5.43 29.43 -12.08
CA LYS A 485 -4.43 30.38 -11.54
C LYS A 485 -4.33 30.41 -10.00
N TRP A 486 -5.43 30.20 -9.31
CA TRP A 486 -5.48 30.26 -7.84
C TRP A 486 -5.34 28.90 -7.16
N ASP A 487 -4.92 27.89 -7.91
CA ASP A 487 -4.52 26.63 -7.37
C ASP A 487 -3.19 26.81 -6.63
N ASN A 488 -3.23 26.84 -5.32
CA ASN A 488 -2.03 26.94 -4.52
C ASN A 488 -1.32 25.57 -4.41
N ASP A 489 -0.06 25.56 -3.93
CA ASP A 489 0.75 24.37 -3.80
C ASP A 489 0.15 23.28 -2.86
N ASN A 490 -0.88 23.62 -2.08
CA ASN A 490 -1.57 22.71 -1.17
C ASN A 490 -2.61 21.84 -1.90
N ASP A 491 -2.73 21.91 -3.22
CA ASP A 491 -3.67 21.13 -4.02
C ASP A 491 -5.14 21.24 -3.56
N ASN A 492 -5.51 22.41 -3.03
CA ASN A 492 -6.80 22.63 -2.43
C ASN A 492 -7.85 22.98 -3.49
N MET A 493 -8.84 22.10 -3.68
CA MET A 493 -9.95 22.25 -4.60
C MET A 493 -11.09 23.16 -4.04
N ASN A 494 -10.93 23.70 -2.82
CA ASN A 494 -12.00 24.46 -2.15
C ASN A 494 -12.48 25.69 -2.93
N ASN A 495 -11.56 26.40 -3.59
CA ASN A 495 -11.94 27.58 -4.38
C ASN A 495 -12.82 27.22 -5.56
N LEU A 496 -12.52 26.10 -6.24
CA LEU A 496 -13.35 25.58 -7.32
C LEU A 496 -14.73 25.16 -6.80
N TYR A 497 -14.76 24.38 -5.72
CA TYR A 497 -15.99 23.96 -5.04
C TYR A 497 -16.84 25.15 -4.61
N ASN A 498 -16.26 26.14 -3.93
CA ASN A 498 -16.95 27.37 -3.53
C ASN A 498 -17.45 28.17 -4.74
N GLY A 499 -16.70 28.15 -5.85
CA GLY A 499 -17.10 28.81 -7.10
C GLY A 499 -18.35 28.20 -7.71
N LEU A 500 -18.54 26.89 -7.57
CA LEU A 500 -19.74 26.17 -8.03
C LEU A 500 -20.94 26.43 -7.11
N LEU A 501 -20.75 26.38 -5.79
CA LEU A 501 -21.83 26.58 -4.81
C LEU A 501 -22.50 27.97 -4.91
N ARG A 502 -21.77 29.00 -5.30
CA ARG A 502 -22.23 30.43 -5.21
C ARG A 502 -22.72 30.98 -6.51
N ARG A 503 -23.37 30.22 -7.40
CA ARG A 503 -23.71 30.67 -8.75
C ARG A 503 -25.20 30.68 -9.09
N GLY A 504 -26.09 30.67 -8.09
CA GLY A 504 -27.54 30.57 -8.28
C GLY A 504 -28.15 31.64 -9.17
N LEU A 505 -27.59 32.88 -9.20
CA LEU A 505 -28.08 34.03 -10.00
C LEU A 505 -27.69 33.96 -11.50
N PHE A 506 -26.77 33.11 -11.91
CA PHE A 506 -26.20 33.13 -13.24
C PHE A 506 -26.32 31.79 -13.92
N ALA A 507 -26.86 31.79 -15.17
CA ALA A 507 -26.77 30.58 -16.01
C ALA A 507 -25.30 30.23 -16.30
N PRO A 508 -24.88 28.96 -16.20
CA PRO A 508 -23.51 28.59 -16.57
C PRO A 508 -23.22 28.79 -18.04
N TYR A 509 -24.18 28.46 -18.87
CA TYR A 509 -24.10 28.62 -20.34
C TYR A 509 -25.37 29.30 -20.85
N ILE A 510 -25.21 30.16 -21.84
CA ILE A 510 -26.31 30.77 -22.61
C ILE A 510 -26.06 30.41 -24.08
N ASP A 511 -27.02 29.75 -24.72
CA ASP A 511 -26.90 29.21 -26.08
C ASP A 511 -25.59 28.38 -26.29
N GLY A 512 -25.20 27.56 -25.29
CA GLY A 512 -24.01 26.73 -25.33
C GLY A 512 -22.68 27.46 -25.17
N LYS A 513 -22.70 28.78 -24.93
CA LYS A 513 -21.51 29.63 -24.72
C LYS A 513 -21.30 29.87 -23.24
N PRO A 514 -20.06 29.71 -22.71
CA PRO A 514 -19.76 29.93 -21.29
C PRO A 514 -20.03 31.39 -20.90
N ASN A 515 -20.91 31.55 -19.92
CA ASN A 515 -21.36 32.87 -19.49
C ASN A 515 -20.26 33.59 -18.68
N GLY A 516 -19.83 34.73 -19.19
CA GLY A 516 -18.83 35.60 -18.56
C GLY A 516 -19.40 36.85 -17.92
N THR A 517 -20.72 37.03 -17.96
CA THR A 517 -21.38 38.21 -17.38
C THR A 517 -21.20 38.18 -15.87
N TYR A 518 -20.63 39.22 -15.30
CA TYR A 518 -20.26 39.37 -13.89
C TYR A 518 -19.22 38.35 -13.37
N LEU A 519 -18.67 37.49 -14.22
CA LEU A 519 -17.72 36.48 -13.82
C LEU A 519 -16.28 36.80 -14.26
N ALA A 520 -15.34 36.77 -13.35
CA ALA A 520 -13.92 36.91 -13.63
C ALA A 520 -13.29 35.62 -14.21
N TRP A 521 -13.87 34.46 -13.92
CA TRP A 521 -13.44 33.12 -14.36
C TRP A 521 -14.64 32.15 -14.29
N HIS A 522 -14.57 31.04 -14.99
CA HIS A 522 -15.69 30.12 -15.12
C HIS A 522 -15.32 28.73 -14.58
N PRO A 523 -15.86 28.30 -13.40
CA PRO A 523 -15.52 27.03 -12.79
C PRO A 523 -15.72 25.81 -13.69
N MET A 524 -16.82 25.77 -14.45
CA MET A 524 -17.12 24.65 -15.34
C MET A 524 -16.15 24.55 -16.51
N GLU A 525 -15.69 25.69 -17.07
CA GLU A 525 -14.65 25.70 -18.09
C GLU A 525 -13.31 25.16 -17.57
N VAL A 526 -13.00 25.45 -16.30
CA VAL A 526 -11.83 24.86 -15.62
C VAL A 526 -12.02 23.35 -15.49
N ILE A 527 -13.17 22.87 -14.99
CA ILE A 527 -13.48 21.44 -14.83
C ILE A 527 -13.41 20.71 -16.18
N ASN A 528 -13.94 21.31 -17.24
CA ASN A 528 -13.90 20.77 -18.60
C ASN A 528 -12.47 20.73 -19.21
N GLY A 529 -11.49 21.35 -18.53
CA GLY A 529 -10.10 21.38 -18.94
C GLY A 529 -9.77 22.42 -19.99
N ASN A 530 -10.67 23.37 -20.26
CA ASN A 530 -10.44 24.44 -21.23
C ASN A 530 -9.38 25.44 -20.77
N SER A 531 -9.17 25.60 -19.46
CA SER A 531 -8.06 26.35 -18.85
C SER A 531 -6.72 25.63 -18.87
N GLY A 532 -6.70 24.35 -19.24
CA GLY A 532 -5.49 23.51 -19.23
C GLY A 532 -5.50 22.41 -18.17
N TYR A 533 -4.30 21.90 -17.83
CA TYR A 533 -4.15 20.79 -16.91
C TYR A 533 -2.88 20.88 -16.05
N ASN A 534 -2.87 20.14 -14.94
CA ASN A 534 -1.69 19.87 -14.11
C ASN A 534 -1.58 18.34 -13.91
N LYS A 535 -0.50 17.75 -14.42
CA LYS A 535 -0.18 16.33 -14.32
C LYS A 535 1.08 16.14 -13.50
N LYS A 536 1.01 15.30 -12.45
CA LYS A 536 2.17 14.94 -11.65
C LYS A 536 2.38 13.43 -11.73
N ARG A 537 3.59 12.99 -11.98
CA ARG A 537 3.99 11.58 -11.95
C ARG A 537 5.13 11.39 -10.99
N TYR A 538 4.95 10.46 -10.07
CA TYR A 538 5.97 10.01 -9.13
C TYR A 538 6.33 8.56 -9.45
N SER A 539 7.61 8.24 -9.49
CA SER A 539 8.12 6.88 -9.67
C SER A 539 9.18 6.62 -8.62
N ASN A 540 8.94 5.66 -7.73
CA ASN A 540 9.83 5.28 -6.65
C ASN A 540 10.42 3.90 -6.92
N TYR A 541 11.70 3.74 -6.61
CA TYR A 541 12.43 2.49 -6.72
C TYR A 541 13.21 2.25 -5.44
N GLU A 542 13.09 1.07 -4.88
CA GLU A 542 13.79 0.70 -3.66
C GLU A 542 14.39 -0.69 -3.76
N ILE A 543 15.63 -0.82 -3.37
CA ILE A 543 16.37 -2.08 -3.24
C ILE A 543 16.90 -2.15 -1.83
N ASN A 544 16.55 -3.21 -1.09
CA ASN A 544 17.06 -3.48 0.24
C ASN A 544 17.70 -4.88 0.26
N VAL A 545 18.99 -4.93 0.54
CA VAL A 545 19.78 -6.17 0.67
C VAL A 545 20.24 -6.32 2.11
N ALA A 546 19.97 -7.47 2.70
CA ALA A 546 20.45 -7.77 4.05
C ALA A 546 21.21 -9.11 4.07
N LEU A 547 22.34 -9.12 4.77
CA LEU A 547 23.15 -10.28 5.07
C LEU A 547 23.12 -10.50 6.57
N GLN A 548 22.66 -11.66 7.04
CA GLN A 548 22.62 -12.03 8.46
C GLN A 548 23.44 -13.29 8.68
N TYR A 549 24.32 -13.26 9.68
CA TYR A 549 25.15 -14.37 10.11
C TYR A 549 24.92 -14.65 11.60
N ASP A 550 24.37 -15.81 11.91
CA ASP A 550 24.20 -16.29 13.27
C ASP A 550 25.46 -17.02 13.68
N VAL A 551 26.17 -16.51 14.70
CA VAL A 551 27.51 -17.00 15.08
C VAL A 551 27.39 -18.37 15.80
N PRO A 552 27.83 -19.48 15.17
CA PRO A 552 27.51 -20.82 15.67
C PRO A 552 28.19 -21.19 17.02
N PHE A 553 29.35 -20.58 17.31
CA PHE A 553 30.12 -20.84 18.54
C PHE A 553 29.72 -19.90 19.71
N ILE A 554 28.88 -18.88 19.48
CA ILE A 554 28.30 -18.01 20.54
C ILE A 554 26.79 -18.03 20.40
N LYS A 555 26.15 -18.92 21.19
CA LYS A 555 24.70 -19.04 21.15
C LYS A 555 24.01 -17.72 21.42
N GLY A 556 23.14 -17.32 20.49
CA GLY A 556 22.35 -16.08 20.58
C GLY A 556 23.00 -14.84 19.98
N LEU A 557 24.26 -14.93 19.49
CA LEU A 557 24.91 -13.81 18.80
C LEU A 557 24.60 -13.83 17.31
N SER A 558 24.10 -12.71 16.77
CA SER A 558 23.84 -12.53 15.33
C SER A 558 24.42 -11.20 14.84
N LEU A 559 25.02 -11.26 13.66
CA LEU A 559 25.54 -10.10 12.93
C LEU A 559 24.66 -9.85 11.72
N LYS A 560 24.23 -8.60 11.47
CA LYS A 560 23.42 -8.27 10.30
C LYS A 560 23.94 -7.00 9.66
N LEU A 561 24.16 -7.07 8.34
CA LEU A 561 24.47 -5.91 7.50
C LEU A 561 23.29 -5.69 6.56
N THR A 562 22.79 -4.44 6.49
CA THR A 562 21.70 -4.06 5.61
C THR A 562 22.12 -2.85 4.79
N TYR A 563 21.98 -2.93 3.48
CA TYR A 563 22.16 -1.81 2.55
C TYR A 563 20.83 -1.56 1.83
N ASN A 564 20.36 -0.34 1.92
CA ASN A 564 19.15 0.11 1.25
C ASN A 564 19.48 1.26 0.30
N LYS A 565 18.97 1.19 -0.92
CA LYS A 565 19.03 2.24 -1.95
C LYS A 565 17.63 2.64 -2.33
N TYR A 566 17.36 3.94 -2.35
CA TYR A 566 16.07 4.53 -2.70
C TYR A 566 16.23 5.65 -3.72
N GLU A 567 15.40 5.64 -4.75
CA GLU A 567 15.33 6.68 -5.79
C GLU A 567 13.88 7.07 -6.03
N ARG A 568 13.60 8.38 -6.11
CA ARG A 568 12.32 8.92 -6.48
C ARG A 568 12.47 9.95 -7.59
N HIS A 569 11.78 9.71 -8.69
CA HIS A 569 11.68 10.64 -9.80
C HIS A 569 10.29 11.28 -9.78
N THR A 570 10.25 12.61 -9.78
CA THR A 570 9.01 13.38 -9.88
C THR A 570 9.03 14.17 -11.16
N PHE A 571 7.99 14.01 -11.98
CA PHE A 571 7.76 14.81 -13.17
C PHE A 571 6.44 15.55 -13.03
N ILE A 572 6.48 16.88 -13.17
CA ILE A 572 5.32 17.77 -13.16
C ILE A 572 5.22 18.41 -14.53
N LYS A 573 4.03 18.35 -15.12
CA LYS A 573 3.72 19.03 -16.37
C LYS A 573 2.44 19.84 -16.18
N GLN A 574 2.55 21.15 -16.32
CA GLN A 574 1.46 22.10 -16.14
C GLN A 574 1.31 22.94 -17.40
N PHE A 575 0.15 22.83 -18.02
CA PHE A 575 -0.19 23.59 -19.21
C PHE A 575 -1.37 24.50 -18.91
N SER A 576 -1.17 25.81 -19.04
CA SER A 576 -2.18 26.85 -18.90
C SER A 576 -2.58 27.33 -20.28
N ARG A 577 -3.88 27.50 -20.52
CA ARG A 577 -4.46 27.96 -21.79
C ARG A 577 -5.48 29.05 -21.55
N PRO A 578 -5.49 30.10 -22.38
CA PRO A 578 -6.58 31.04 -22.40
C PRO A 578 -7.87 30.39 -22.88
N TYR A 579 -9.00 30.88 -22.40
CA TYR A 579 -10.34 30.47 -22.87
C TYR A 579 -11.29 31.65 -22.89
N ASP A 580 -12.28 31.59 -23.78
CA ASP A 580 -13.22 32.70 -24.01
C ASP A 580 -14.42 32.61 -23.08
N LEU A 581 -14.83 33.74 -22.57
CA LEU A 581 -16.06 33.99 -21.82
C LEU A 581 -16.94 34.99 -22.61
N TYR A 582 -18.21 34.71 -22.69
CA TYR A 582 -19.17 35.46 -23.44
C TYR A 582 -19.99 36.34 -22.49
N VAL A 583 -19.92 37.62 -22.66
CA VAL A 583 -20.69 38.61 -21.89
C VAL A 583 -21.96 38.92 -22.64
N PHE A 584 -23.10 38.75 -21.98
CA PHE A 584 -24.42 38.97 -22.52
C PHE A 584 -25.01 40.29 -22.02
N LYS A 585 -25.85 40.93 -22.83
CA LYS A 585 -26.57 42.11 -22.45
C LYS A 585 -27.50 41.78 -21.28
N THR A 586 -27.74 42.80 -20.46
CA THR A 586 -28.61 42.69 -19.29
C THR A 586 -29.83 43.56 -19.47
N THR A 587 -30.91 43.24 -18.81
CA THR A 587 -32.19 43.93 -18.77
C THR A 587 -32.77 43.93 -17.34
N GLY A 588 -33.93 44.50 -17.15
CA GLY A 588 -34.54 44.74 -15.85
C GLY A 588 -34.31 46.16 -15.40
N SER A 589 -35.04 46.61 -14.39
CA SER A 589 -34.99 47.99 -13.89
C SER A 589 -33.58 48.41 -13.45
N HIS A 590 -32.80 47.51 -12.91
CA HIS A 590 -31.42 47.72 -12.47
C HIS A 590 -30.39 46.88 -13.27
N ASN A 591 -30.80 46.31 -14.41
CA ASN A 591 -29.94 45.54 -15.34
C ASN A 591 -29.28 44.26 -14.74
N HIS A 592 -29.99 43.54 -13.87
CA HIS A 592 -29.49 42.28 -13.31
C HIS A 592 -29.91 41.03 -14.10
N ILE A 593 -30.96 41.13 -14.95
CA ILE A 593 -31.45 39.99 -15.73
C ILE A 593 -30.59 39.80 -16.97
N GLN A 594 -30.01 38.63 -17.16
CA GLN A 594 -29.23 38.27 -18.34
C GLN A 594 -30.15 37.93 -19.50
N THR A 595 -29.79 38.40 -20.69
CA THR A 595 -30.46 38.06 -21.97
C THR A 595 -29.60 37.07 -22.77
N ASN A 596 -30.10 36.55 -23.89
CA ASN A 596 -29.30 35.74 -24.85
C ASN A 596 -28.63 36.61 -25.92
N GLU A 597 -28.75 37.93 -25.89
CA GLU A 597 -28.06 38.83 -26.81
C GLU A 597 -26.60 39.02 -26.38
N LEU A 598 -25.67 38.60 -27.23
CA LEU A 598 -24.25 38.77 -26.97
C LEU A 598 -23.86 40.24 -26.99
N ASP A 599 -23.16 40.71 -25.96
CA ASP A 599 -22.58 42.04 -25.94
C ASP A 599 -21.14 42.00 -26.46
N TYR A 600 -20.27 41.28 -25.82
CA TYR A 600 -18.89 41.08 -26.30
C TYR A 600 -18.29 39.76 -25.79
N VAL A 601 -17.11 39.38 -26.33
CA VAL A 601 -16.32 38.24 -25.89
C VAL A 601 -15.09 38.77 -25.18
N LYS A 602 -14.76 38.17 -24.02
CA LYS A 602 -13.52 38.44 -23.32
C LYS A 602 -12.75 37.14 -23.13
N THR A 603 -11.49 37.18 -23.44
CA THR A 603 -10.60 36.02 -23.23
C THR A 603 -10.10 36.06 -21.78
N ARG A 604 -10.31 34.97 -21.08
CA ARG A 604 -9.67 34.73 -19.77
C ARG A 604 -8.28 34.17 -19.99
N ASP A 605 -7.29 34.95 -19.62
CA ASP A 605 -5.89 34.60 -19.72
C ASP A 605 -5.29 34.52 -18.30
N ASP A 606 -5.07 33.30 -17.80
CA ASP A 606 -4.41 33.02 -16.54
C ASP A 606 -2.90 32.75 -16.69
N GLY A 607 -2.37 33.10 -17.85
CA GLY A 607 -1.06 32.83 -18.36
C GLY A 607 -1.13 31.70 -19.40
N ASP A 608 -0.67 32.00 -20.62
CA ASP A 608 -0.52 31.04 -21.71
C ASP A 608 0.89 30.45 -21.61
N PHE A 609 1.04 29.35 -20.89
CA PHE A 609 2.36 28.76 -20.63
C PHE A 609 2.35 27.25 -20.51
N LEU A 610 3.50 26.64 -20.78
CA LEU A 610 3.85 25.28 -20.37
C LEU A 610 5.00 25.32 -19.38
N TYR A 611 4.79 24.72 -18.22
CA TYR A 611 5.79 24.51 -17.18
C TYR A 611 6.07 23.02 -17.02
N GLU A 612 7.34 22.63 -17.03
CA GLU A 612 7.79 21.27 -16.75
C GLU A 612 8.85 21.29 -15.67
N LYS A 613 8.71 20.39 -14.68
CA LYS A 613 9.68 20.21 -13.60
C LYS A 613 10.06 18.75 -13.47
N TYR A 614 11.35 18.51 -13.37
CA TYR A 614 11.92 17.21 -13.03
C TYR A 614 12.64 17.32 -11.70
N ASN A 615 12.34 16.40 -10.76
CA ASN A 615 13.02 16.26 -9.47
C ASN A 615 13.51 14.83 -9.30
N ASN A 616 14.74 14.67 -8.83
CA ASN A 616 15.39 13.40 -8.55
C ASN A 616 15.89 13.38 -7.11
N ASP A 617 15.24 12.56 -6.26
CA ASP A 617 15.68 12.29 -4.89
C ASP A 617 16.36 10.93 -4.87
N ASN A 618 17.58 10.89 -4.36
CA ASN A 618 18.41 9.70 -4.32
C ASN A 618 19.00 9.57 -2.91
N SER A 619 18.90 8.39 -2.30
CA SER A 619 19.47 8.16 -0.97
C SER A 619 19.89 6.72 -0.75
N TYR A 620 20.80 6.50 0.20
CA TYR A 620 21.07 5.18 0.73
C TYR A 620 21.10 5.20 2.25
N GLN A 621 20.85 4.03 2.84
CA GLN A 621 21.05 3.77 4.26
C GLN A 621 21.82 2.46 4.43
N LEU A 622 22.86 2.48 5.25
CA LEU A 622 23.68 1.35 5.65
C LEU A 622 23.53 1.12 7.14
N ASN A 623 23.14 -0.09 7.55
CA ASN A 623 23.04 -0.50 8.94
C ASN A 623 23.95 -1.71 9.19
N ALA A 624 24.90 -1.60 10.10
CA ALA A 624 25.65 -2.73 10.66
C ALA A 624 25.18 -2.99 12.08
N MET A 625 24.69 -4.20 12.35
CA MET A 625 23.98 -4.54 13.58
C MET A 625 24.59 -5.77 14.23
N VAL A 626 24.73 -5.72 15.53
CA VAL A 626 25.10 -6.83 16.40
C VAL A 626 23.99 -7.05 17.41
N THR A 627 23.45 -8.27 17.47
CA THR A 627 22.41 -8.64 18.43
C THR A 627 22.85 -9.84 19.24
N TYR A 628 22.56 -9.83 20.55
CA TYR A 628 22.75 -10.96 21.45
C TYR A 628 21.48 -11.22 22.23
N ASN A 629 20.93 -12.43 22.09
CA ASN A 629 19.71 -12.86 22.77
C ASN A 629 19.96 -14.23 23.40
N ASN A 630 19.91 -14.30 24.73
CA ASN A 630 20.11 -15.59 25.40
C ASN A 630 19.41 -15.63 26.77
N THR A 631 18.94 -16.80 27.12
CA THR A 631 18.27 -17.08 28.41
C THR A 631 19.13 -18.04 29.25
N PHE A 632 19.49 -17.60 30.47
CA PHE A 632 20.27 -18.35 31.44
C PHE A 632 19.40 -18.65 32.65
N GLY A 633 18.76 -19.79 32.68
CA GLY A 633 17.81 -20.16 33.74
C GLY A 633 16.63 -19.16 33.78
N LYS A 634 16.55 -18.34 34.84
CA LYS A 634 15.51 -17.29 35.00
C LYS A 634 15.92 -15.93 34.43
N HIS A 635 17.13 -15.79 33.89
CA HIS A 635 17.69 -14.55 33.41
C HIS A 635 17.62 -14.50 31.86
N ASP A 636 16.86 -13.59 31.29
CA ASP A 636 16.80 -13.35 29.87
C ASP A 636 17.50 -12.02 29.54
N ILE A 637 18.49 -12.08 28.65
CA ILE A 637 19.31 -10.95 28.24
C ILE A 637 19.15 -10.72 26.75
N ASN A 638 18.84 -9.46 26.40
CA ASN A 638 18.71 -8.99 25.04
C ASN A 638 19.58 -7.75 24.86
N ALA A 639 20.59 -7.81 24.01
CA ALA A 639 21.48 -6.68 23.71
C ALA A 639 21.50 -6.42 22.21
N LEU A 640 21.58 -5.14 21.85
CA LEU A 640 21.64 -4.65 20.47
C LEU A 640 22.63 -3.51 20.38
N PHE A 641 23.47 -3.53 19.33
CA PHE A 641 24.26 -2.38 18.90
C PHE A 641 24.09 -2.18 17.40
N VAL A 642 23.89 -0.93 16.95
CA VAL A 642 23.73 -0.57 15.54
C VAL A 642 24.63 0.61 15.20
N TYR A 643 25.35 0.49 14.09
CA TYR A 643 25.90 1.59 13.32
C TYR A 643 24.96 1.88 12.15
N GLU A 644 24.51 3.13 12.02
CA GLU A 644 23.64 3.57 10.93
C GLU A 644 24.28 4.75 10.21
N GLN A 645 24.35 4.69 8.89
CA GLN A 645 24.75 5.77 8.01
C GLN A 645 23.68 6.02 6.97
N TYR A 646 23.34 7.28 6.76
CA TYR A 646 22.39 7.74 5.75
C TYR A 646 22.99 8.90 4.97
N GLU A 647 22.86 8.86 3.64
CA GLU A 647 23.15 9.99 2.75
C GLU A 647 22.05 10.13 1.71
N GLY A 648 21.74 11.38 1.37
CA GLY A 648 20.72 11.70 0.37
C GLY A 648 21.09 12.92 -0.45
N THR A 649 20.74 12.90 -1.73
CA THR A 649 20.84 14.01 -2.66
C THR A 649 19.50 14.27 -3.29
N THR A 650 19.19 15.53 -3.53
CA THR A 650 18.02 15.97 -4.27
C THR A 650 18.48 16.96 -5.34
N ASP A 651 18.18 16.66 -6.60
CA ASP A 651 18.45 17.53 -7.72
C ASP A 651 17.13 17.79 -8.47
N TRP A 652 16.84 19.06 -8.76
CA TRP A 652 15.69 19.40 -9.57
C TRP A 652 16.03 20.47 -10.59
N MET A 653 15.31 20.41 -11.70
CA MET A 653 15.31 21.46 -12.73
C MET A 653 13.87 21.70 -13.17
N ASP A 654 13.55 22.95 -13.52
CA ASP A 654 12.30 23.29 -14.15
C ASP A 654 12.50 24.25 -15.32
N GLY A 655 11.54 24.24 -16.25
CA GLY A 655 11.50 25.16 -17.37
C GLY A 655 10.09 25.56 -17.69
N GLN A 656 9.92 26.82 -18.11
CA GLN A 656 8.65 27.35 -18.57
C GLN A 656 8.84 28.13 -19.87
N ARG A 657 7.88 27.99 -20.77
CA ARG A 657 7.71 28.89 -21.90
C ARG A 657 6.29 29.42 -21.96
N ASN A 658 6.17 30.68 -22.33
CA ASN A 658 4.89 31.38 -22.48
C ASN A 658 4.53 31.58 -23.97
N TYR A 659 3.30 31.97 -24.23
CA TYR A 659 2.76 32.36 -25.54
C TYR A 659 2.88 31.25 -26.60
N PHE A 660 1.96 30.32 -26.52
CA PHE A 660 1.85 29.20 -27.45
C PHE A 660 1.07 29.60 -28.69
N ILE A 661 1.63 29.33 -29.88
CA ILE A 661 0.94 29.57 -31.16
C ILE A 661 -0.30 28.69 -31.30
N SER A 662 -0.28 27.48 -30.70
CA SER A 662 -1.39 26.54 -30.72
C SER A 662 -1.45 25.76 -29.42
N SER A 663 -2.64 25.66 -28.84
CA SER A 663 -2.91 24.82 -27.67
C SER A 663 -2.92 23.31 -27.98
N ALA A 664 -2.80 22.93 -29.25
CA ALA A 664 -2.76 21.52 -29.66
C ALA A 664 -1.38 20.85 -29.41
N VAL A 665 -0.31 21.64 -29.19
CA VAL A 665 1.06 21.15 -29.00
C VAL A 665 1.56 21.56 -27.63
N ASP A 666 1.50 20.65 -26.69
CA ASP A 666 1.96 20.83 -25.32
C ASP A 666 3.45 20.43 -25.14
N GLN A 667 4.34 21.06 -25.91
CA GLN A 667 5.78 20.86 -25.86
C GLN A 667 6.50 22.20 -25.70
N LEU A 668 7.54 22.26 -24.86
CA LEU A 668 8.25 23.51 -24.59
C LEU A 668 8.73 24.25 -25.86
N PHE A 669 9.11 23.52 -26.91
CA PHE A 669 9.57 24.13 -28.17
C PHE A 669 8.49 24.91 -28.88
N ALA A 670 7.19 24.63 -28.65
CA ALA A 670 6.06 25.24 -29.32
C ALA A 670 5.67 26.61 -28.74
N GLY A 671 6.21 27.01 -27.58
CA GLY A 671 6.05 28.33 -27.01
C GLY A 671 6.97 29.37 -27.68
N SER A 672 6.82 30.63 -27.30
CA SER A 672 7.59 31.77 -27.83
C SER A 672 9.10 31.49 -27.86
N SER A 673 9.75 31.84 -28.97
CA SER A 673 11.20 31.79 -29.13
C SER A 673 11.95 32.95 -28.45
N ASP A 674 11.25 34.01 -28.00
CA ASP A 674 11.88 35.11 -27.27
C ASP A 674 12.37 34.62 -25.90
N PRO A 675 13.66 34.79 -25.58
CA PRO A 675 14.21 34.38 -24.30
C PRO A 675 13.55 35.01 -23.07
N LYS A 676 12.92 36.21 -23.22
CA LYS A 676 12.19 36.86 -22.15
C LYS A 676 10.92 36.13 -21.75
N ASN A 677 10.40 35.28 -22.62
CA ASN A 677 9.19 34.49 -22.43
C ASN A 677 9.50 33.06 -21.94
N SER A 678 10.73 32.83 -21.49
CA SER A 678 11.16 31.54 -20.95
C SER A 678 11.90 31.70 -19.64
N THR A 679 11.74 30.68 -18.76
CA THR A 679 12.50 30.58 -17.51
C THR A 679 13.13 29.19 -17.43
N LEU A 680 14.30 29.12 -16.81
CA LEU A 680 14.98 27.88 -16.49
C LEU A 680 15.61 28.01 -15.11
N ASN A 681 15.28 27.08 -14.21
CA ASN A 681 15.83 27.04 -12.86
C ASN A 681 16.29 25.63 -12.50
N GLY A 682 17.18 25.52 -11.52
CA GLY A 682 17.64 24.26 -10.98
C GLY A 682 18.37 24.44 -9.68
N LYS A 683 18.35 23.41 -8.84
CA LYS A 683 19.03 23.42 -7.54
C LYS A 683 19.33 21.98 -7.11
N GLY A 684 20.51 21.79 -6.50
CA GLY A 684 20.89 20.58 -5.79
C GLY A 684 20.91 20.79 -4.27
N SER A 685 20.72 19.74 -3.51
CA SER A 685 20.91 19.70 -2.06
C SER A 685 21.39 18.33 -1.61
N GLU A 686 22.12 18.31 -0.49
CA GLU A 686 22.66 17.10 0.11
C GLU A 686 22.24 17.02 1.57
N SER A 687 22.10 15.80 2.08
CA SER A 687 21.80 15.51 3.47
C SER A 687 22.59 14.29 3.95
N GLY A 688 22.91 14.23 5.22
CA GLY A 688 23.66 13.11 5.77
C GLY A 688 23.48 12.98 7.28
N ARG A 689 23.52 11.74 7.77
CA ARG A 689 23.46 11.39 9.19
C ARG A 689 24.29 10.16 9.46
N LEU A 690 24.85 10.13 10.68
CA LEU A 690 25.57 9.00 11.21
C LEU A 690 25.13 8.78 12.65
N SER A 691 24.84 7.52 13.01
CA SER A 691 24.28 7.21 14.32
C SER A 691 24.87 5.95 14.92
N TYR A 692 25.04 5.95 16.24
CA TYR A 692 25.35 4.80 17.05
C TYR A 692 24.17 4.53 17.99
N VAL A 693 23.66 3.30 17.99
CA VAL A 693 22.50 2.92 18.79
C VAL A 693 22.84 1.74 19.66
N GLY A 694 22.51 1.80 20.95
CA GLY A 694 22.65 0.71 21.88
C GLY A 694 21.37 0.45 22.65
N ARG A 695 21.04 -0.83 22.91
CA ARG A 695 19.94 -1.26 23.77
C ARG A 695 20.36 -2.48 24.56
N LEU A 696 20.01 -2.50 25.86
CA LEU A 696 20.18 -3.63 26.76
C LEU A 696 18.85 -3.88 27.48
N GLY A 697 18.27 -5.04 27.26
CA GLY A 697 17.08 -5.51 27.96
C GLY A 697 17.44 -6.68 28.88
N TYR A 698 16.88 -6.70 30.07
CA TYR A 698 17.02 -7.77 31.06
C TYR A 698 15.68 -8.12 31.66
N THR A 699 15.34 -9.40 31.65
CA THR A 699 14.14 -9.94 32.29
C THR A 699 14.48 -11.03 33.28
N TYR A 700 13.95 -10.89 34.50
CA TYR A 700 14.12 -11.90 35.56
C TYR A 700 12.80 -12.62 35.82
N ASP A 701 12.82 -13.96 35.73
CA ASP A 701 11.71 -14.88 36.03
C ASP A 701 10.39 -14.51 35.31
N ASN A 702 10.47 -13.89 34.15
CA ASN A 702 9.33 -13.30 33.42
C ASN A 702 8.50 -12.27 34.21
N LYS A 703 9.00 -11.79 35.38
CA LYS A 703 8.29 -10.89 36.29
C LYS A 703 8.81 -9.47 36.26
N TYR A 704 10.12 -9.29 36.31
CA TYR A 704 10.79 -8.00 36.40
C TYR A 704 11.53 -7.72 35.11
N LEU A 705 11.21 -6.61 34.47
CA LEU A 705 11.79 -6.22 33.18
C LEU A 705 12.49 -4.86 33.36
N LEU A 706 13.72 -4.78 32.88
CA LEU A 706 14.52 -3.56 32.84
C LEU A 706 15.02 -3.37 31.40
N GLU A 707 14.97 -2.17 30.88
CA GLU A 707 15.54 -1.83 29.60
C GLU A 707 16.26 -0.47 29.70
N ALA A 708 17.43 -0.41 29.11
CA ALA A 708 18.18 0.82 28.89
C ALA A 708 18.58 0.92 27.43
N SER A 709 18.43 2.11 26.83
CA SER A 709 18.90 2.35 25.48
C SER A 709 19.52 3.73 25.33
N PHE A 710 20.34 3.89 24.32
CA PHE A 710 20.85 5.19 23.91
C PHE A 710 20.94 5.28 22.39
N ARG A 711 20.89 6.51 21.91
CA ARG A 711 21.25 6.86 20.53
C ARG A 711 22.15 8.08 20.53
N TYR A 712 23.18 8.05 19.71
CA TYR A 712 24.14 9.13 19.52
C TYR A 712 24.14 9.51 18.05
N ASP A 713 23.51 10.64 17.72
CA ASP A 713 23.22 11.08 16.34
C ASP A 713 24.10 12.28 15.94
N GLY A 714 24.75 12.17 14.78
CA GLY A 714 25.40 13.28 14.10
C GLY A 714 24.64 13.67 12.82
N SER A 715 24.16 14.91 12.72
CA SER A 715 23.46 15.44 11.54
C SER A 715 24.26 16.57 10.88
N VAL A 716 24.36 16.56 9.54
CA VAL A 716 25.01 17.62 8.76
C VAL A 716 24.27 18.96 8.82
N ASN A 717 23.02 18.95 9.31
CA ASN A 717 22.23 20.17 9.51
C ASN A 717 22.82 21.11 10.56
N PHE A 718 23.73 20.61 11.40
CA PHE A 718 24.35 21.36 12.53
C PHE A 718 25.84 21.57 12.32
N ASP A 719 26.40 22.63 12.96
CA ASP A 719 27.83 22.93 12.97
C ASP A 719 28.63 21.71 13.45
N PRO A 720 29.81 21.42 12.90
CA PRO A 720 30.65 20.31 13.35
C PRO A 720 30.89 20.22 14.86
N LYS A 721 30.94 21.36 15.59
CA LYS A 721 31.10 21.40 17.05
C LYS A 721 29.82 21.00 17.82
N HIS A 722 28.64 21.25 17.23
CA HIS A 722 27.32 21.04 17.85
C HIS A 722 26.50 19.95 17.13
N ARG A 723 27.13 19.16 16.24
CA ARG A 723 26.50 18.17 15.33
C ARG A 723 25.94 16.98 16.06
N TRP A 724 26.54 16.59 17.21
CA TRP A 724 26.25 15.36 17.89
C TRP A 724 25.27 15.55 19.05
N GLY A 725 24.17 14.77 19.06
CA GLY A 725 23.20 14.72 20.15
C GLY A 725 23.16 13.33 20.79
N PHE A 726 23.07 13.28 22.14
CA PHE A 726 22.96 12.04 22.91
C PHE A 726 21.56 11.90 23.51
N PHE A 727 20.88 10.78 23.21
CA PHE A 727 19.49 10.53 23.56
C PHE A 727 19.38 9.21 24.34
N PRO A 728 19.55 9.22 25.67
CA PRO A 728 19.38 8.06 26.52
C PRO A 728 17.93 7.82 26.88
N SER A 729 17.59 6.54 27.18
CA SER A 729 16.33 6.16 27.82
C SER A 729 16.49 4.98 28.76
N ALA A 730 15.58 4.91 29.73
CA ALA A 730 15.46 3.79 30.66
C ALA A 730 13.99 3.47 30.91
N SER A 731 13.69 2.19 31.10
CA SER A 731 12.35 1.75 31.49
C SER A 731 12.39 0.51 32.38
N ALA A 732 11.37 0.37 33.21
CA ALA A 732 11.18 -0.77 34.09
C ALA A 732 9.73 -1.22 34.06
N ALA A 733 9.50 -2.53 34.18
CA ALA A 733 8.16 -3.08 34.31
C ALA A 733 8.13 -4.24 35.31
N TRP A 734 7.00 -4.36 36.02
CA TRP A 734 6.70 -5.46 36.92
C TRP A 734 5.39 -6.13 36.52
N ARG A 735 5.48 -7.42 36.18
CA ARG A 735 4.31 -8.25 35.90
C ARG A 735 3.75 -8.78 37.21
N ILE A 736 2.83 -8.04 37.78
CA ILE A 736 2.20 -8.39 39.07
C ILE A 736 1.40 -9.68 38.94
N SER A 737 0.74 -9.89 37.78
CA SER A 737 -0.01 -11.11 37.49
C SER A 737 0.82 -12.39 37.53
N GLU A 738 2.16 -12.30 37.33
CA GLU A 738 3.05 -13.45 37.41
C GLU A 738 3.51 -13.80 38.83
N GLU A 739 3.19 -12.98 39.82
CA GLU A 739 3.53 -13.24 41.24
C GLU A 739 2.62 -14.29 41.85
N ASN A 740 3.19 -15.17 42.68
CA ASN A 740 2.46 -16.24 43.32
C ASN A 740 1.31 -15.74 44.23
N PHE A 741 1.53 -14.60 44.92
CA PHE A 741 0.46 -13.99 45.74
C PHE A 741 -0.71 -13.50 44.89
N PHE A 742 -0.47 -13.04 43.66
CA PHE A 742 -1.52 -12.56 42.78
C PHE A 742 -2.28 -13.73 42.14
N LYS A 743 -1.58 -14.70 41.55
CA LYS A 743 -2.14 -15.91 40.92
C LYS A 743 -3.04 -16.71 41.87
N ASN A 744 -2.65 -16.79 43.13
CA ASN A 744 -3.38 -17.56 44.12
C ASN A 744 -4.67 -16.84 44.62
N ASN A 745 -4.68 -15.50 44.63
CA ASN A 745 -5.73 -14.73 45.28
C ASN A 745 -6.65 -13.97 44.30
N VAL A 746 -6.16 -13.67 43.07
CA VAL A 746 -6.89 -12.85 42.09
C VAL A 746 -7.07 -13.63 40.78
N ARG A 747 -8.24 -14.29 40.64
CA ARG A 747 -8.50 -15.18 39.50
C ARG A 747 -9.24 -14.50 38.32
N PHE A 748 -9.77 -13.29 38.56
CA PHE A 748 -10.57 -12.56 37.57
C PHE A 748 -9.74 -11.57 36.71
N ILE A 749 -8.43 -11.43 36.97
CA ILE A 749 -7.51 -10.60 36.20
C ILE A 749 -6.40 -11.51 35.66
N ASP A 750 -6.38 -11.75 34.34
CA ASP A 750 -5.39 -12.62 33.69
C ASP A 750 -4.05 -11.93 33.53
N TYR A 751 -4.05 -10.62 33.35
CA TYR A 751 -2.82 -9.87 33.06
C TYR A 751 -2.81 -8.50 33.74
N LEU A 752 -1.84 -8.29 34.63
CA LEU A 752 -1.59 -7.01 35.29
C LEU A 752 -0.08 -6.72 35.26
N LYS A 753 0.28 -5.59 34.62
CA LYS A 753 1.67 -5.11 34.54
C LYS A 753 1.75 -3.62 34.84
N LEU A 754 2.61 -3.26 35.81
CA LEU A 754 2.99 -1.87 36.07
C LEU A 754 4.27 -1.58 35.28
N ARG A 755 4.36 -0.38 34.69
CA ARG A 755 5.55 0.07 33.95
C ARG A 755 5.80 1.56 34.17
N ALA A 756 7.09 1.93 34.13
CA ALA A 756 7.53 3.30 34.16
C ALA A 756 8.68 3.49 33.16
N SER A 757 8.74 4.65 32.54
CA SER A 757 9.80 4.94 31.57
C SER A 757 10.18 6.44 31.58
N ILE A 758 11.45 6.70 31.28
CA ILE A 758 11.99 8.02 31.04
C ILE A 758 12.89 7.99 29.80
N GLY A 759 12.83 9.02 28.96
CA GLY A 759 13.67 9.10 27.78
C GLY A 759 13.84 10.52 27.29
N LEU A 760 15.01 10.78 26.69
CA LEU A 760 15.30 12.01 25.97
C LEU A 760 15.15 11.74 24.47
N LEU A 761 14.43 12.63 23.80
CA LEU A 761 14.22 12.61 22.35
C LEU A 761 14.75 13.89 21.74
N GLY A 762 15.11 13.85 20.46
CA GLY A 762 15.56 15.02 19.72
C GLY A 762 14.69 15.37 18.54
N ASN A 763 14.93 16.55 17.95
CA ASN A 763 14.39 16.95 16.66
C ASN A 763 15.46 17.66 15.84
N ASP A 764 15.82 17.11 14.66
CA ASP A 764 16.75 17.70 13.70
C ASP A 764 16.03 18.24 12.45
N ALA A 765 14.71 18.41 12.51
CA ALA A 765 13.89 18.95 11.42
C ALA A 765 14.07 20.47 11.28
N VAL A 766 15.26 20.87 10.91
CA VAL A 766 15.64 22.25 10.59
C VAL A 766 16.12 22.32 9.14
N GLY A 767 16.09 23.53 8.57
CA GLY A 767 16.65 23.74 7.22
C GLY A 767 18.14 23.38 7.18
N GLY A 768 18.56 22.67 6.13
CA GLY A 768 19.95 22.26 5.97
C GLY A 768 20.91 23.47 5.89
N TRP A 769 22.14 23.29 6.41
CA TRP A 769 23.26 24.23 6.23
C TRP A 769 23.04 25.65 6.82
N GLN A 770 22.15 25.83 7.80
CA GLN A 770 21.91 27.16 8.44
C GLN A 770 23.10 27.67 9.26
N TRP A 771 24.02 26.79 9.63
CA TRP A 771 25.24 27.11 10.35
C TRP A 771 26.33 27.69 9.45
N MET A 772 26.21 27.58 8.11
CA MET A 772 27.15 28.12 7.13
C MET A 772 26.70 29.47 6.58
N GLN A 773 27.64 30.34 6.24
CA GLN A 773 27.35 31.51 5.43
C GLN A 773 26.92 31.08 4.04
N ARG A 774 25.71 31.43 3.67
CA ARG A 774 25.14 31.17 2.35
C ARG A 774 25.01 32.46 1.56
N TYR A 775 25.05 32.34 0.26
CA TYR A 775 24.96 33.44 -0.67
C TYR A 775 23.90 33.21 -1.72
N ASN A 776 23.12 34.27 -2.01
CA ASN A 776 22.25 34.32 -3.15
C ASN A 776 23.06 34.85 -4.34
N LEU A 777 23.07 34.07 -5.43
CA LEU A 777 23.62 34.45 -6.72
C LEU A 777 22.51 35.08 -7.56
N ASN A 778 22.86 35.93 -8.52
CA ASN A 778 21.95 36.63 -9.44
C ASN A 778 21.12 37.78 -8.83
N THR A 779 21.49 38.29 -7.68
CA THR A 779 20.98 39.60 -7.24
C THR A 779 21.61 40.68 -8.09
N GLY A 780 20.84 41.17 -9.10
CA GLY A 780 21.36 42.13 -10.05
C GLY A 780 21.79 43.45 -9.36
N ALA A 781 22.99 43.90 -9.59
CA ALA A 781 23.42 45.26 -9.35
C ALA A 781 23.48 45.97 -10.70
N TYR A 782 23.08 47.25 -10.72
CA TYR A 782 23.06 48.04 -11.93
C TYR A 782 24.28 48.99 -11.94
N PHE A 783 25.24 48.76 -12.84
CA PHE A 783 26.40 49.56 -13.08
C PHE A 783 26.41 50.06 -14.54
N GLY A 784 25.32 50.74 -14.99
CA GLY A 784 25.14 51.08 -16.41
C GLY A 784 24.58 49.92 -17.26
N SER A 785 24.71 48.69 -16.79
CA SER A 785 24.05 47.46 -17.26
C SER A 785 23.77 46.54 -16.07
N LEU A 786 22.82 45.67 -16.23
CA LEU A 786 22.50 44.67 -15.18
C LEU A 786 23.68 43.69 -15.04
N SER A 787 24.29 43.61 -13.89
CA SER A 787 25.38 42.69 -13.59
C SER A 787 24.97 41.67 -12.52
N ASN A 788 25.40 40.42 -12.69
CA ASN A 788 25.20 39.41 -11.64
C ASN A 788 25.93 39.83 -10.38
N GLY A 789 25.22 39.75 -9.28
CA GLY A 789 25.75 40.08 -7.95
C GLY A 789 25.69 38.88 -7.02
N VAL A 790 26.29 39.04 -5.84
CA VAL A 790 26.26 38.08 -4.75
C VAL A 790 25.82 38.83 -3.48
N SER A 791 24.77 38.34 -2.84
CA SER A 791 24.32 38.86 -1.54
C SER A 791 24.31 37.76 -0.48
N ALA A 792 24.54 38.13 0.77
CA ALA A 792 24.38 37.18 1.87
C ALA A 792 22.92 36.78 1.99
N ASP A 793 22.67 35.45 2.11
CA ASP A 793 21.31 34.91 2.23
C ASP A 793 20.79 35.12 3.66
N VAL A 794 21.48 34.54 4.62
CA VAL A 794 21.12 34.60 6.05
C VAL A 794 22.35 34.75 6.90
N ILE A 795 22.18 35.24 8.13
CA ILE A 795 23.25 35.23 9.15
C ILE A 795 23.46 33.77 9.59
N PRO A 796 24.69 33.23 9.57
CA PRO A 796 24.95 31.86 10.00
C PRO A 796 24.59 31.69 11.48
N ASN A 797 23.90 30.58 11.79
CA ASN A 797 23.64 30.20 13.18
C ASN A 797 24.52 29.00 13.56
N THR A 798 25.70 29.27 14.08
CA THR A 798 26.69 28.26 14.50
C THR A 798 26.28 27.49 15.76
N GLU A 799 25.36 28.06 16.55
CA GLU A 799 24.91 27.50 17.83
C GLU A 799 23.67 26.57 17.64
N ILE A 800 23.17 26.43 16.41
CA ILE A 800 22.03 25.56 16.14
C ILE A 800 22.37 24.11 16.44
N THR A 801 21.54 23.45 17.23
CA THR A 801 21.70 22.05 17.64
C THR A 801 20.35 21.36 17.71
N SER A 802 20.34 20.02 17.86
CA SER A 802 19.12 19.27 18.06
C SER A 802 18.44 19.68 19.37
N VAL A 803 17.15 19.96 19.31
CA VAL A 803 16.33 20.21 20.50
C VAL A 803 16.12 18.89 21.25
N SER A 804 16.22 18.91 22.57
CA SER A 804 16.01 17.75 23.43
C SER A 804 14.67 17.85 24.17
N TYR A 805 13.87 16.79 24.15
CA TYR A 805 12.61 16.66 24.87
C TYR A 805 12.69 15.52 25.88
N THR A 806 12.20 15.76 27.11
CA THR A 806 12.10 14.73 28.15
C THR A 806 10.68 14.19 28.19
N HIS A 807 10.55 12.86 28.08
CA HIS A 807 9.29 12.15 28.27
C HIS A 807 9.36 11.29 29.52
N LEU A 808 8.32 11.41 30.37
CA LEU A 808 8.09 10.58 31.54
C LEU A 808 6.75 9.87 31.38
N THR A 809 6.70 8.57 31.51
CA THR A 809 5.47 7.76 31.38
C THR A 809 5.44 6.65 32.41
#